data_b9b26dca73ae7b78c64674672848ef31
#
_entry.id   b9b26dca73ae7b78c64674672848ef31
#
_cell.length_a   1.000
_cell.length_b   1.000
_cell.length_c   1.000
_cell.angle_alpha   90.00
_cell.angle_beta   90.00
_cell.angle_gamma   90.00
#
_symmetry.space_group_name_H-M   'P 1'
#
loop_
_entity.id
_entity.type
_entity.pdbx_description
1 polymer ?
#
loop_
_entity_poly.entity_id
_entity_poly.type
_entity_poly.pdbx_seq_one_letter_code
_entity_poly.pdbx_strand_id
1 'polypeptide(L)'
;MSRPVAVHRCRFVDYTPSPITALAFPPLPLPSLKGKKRERDQKEKFGALGVGHANGNIDLLEWTAEEGEIQASQAWQVRKTLPGPCPSKVDSLAFTLRYPDIFPSDTIPSCSDLRLFSSGGGSELLEWDISRSCVRRTISSQGGAIWSIAANPASTLLALGCEDGSVRLLSLVADTLQHHRRFDRIKSRILSIAWGPPTPRPPKQRTAKKSDNGTDSDEDSDDDEDEWTDTWLVTGGSDSSLRKWDVATGRSTDRMGTDKMKGERTLVWTVGVLADGTIVSGDSLGTVKFWDSMSCTQTCSYPAHGADVLCLAIGPEGTSVFSSGVDQKIVQFSYVPTAEETSSSVTSSAPARWIQSGSRRVHSHDVRCLAVWPPYIPIPPSYKRKPSANATYIAPVLASGGLDMSIALTPALPASMTSSSVAPRIVNPLTTRVTTTFEDSYYRRIAYTASICVSRKARLVASMHETGVNIWRVLGIPDSDVIVDGVDPSTDPETRTSWEKVLEMDLNVRTNLIATALSDDGRWLVVSDLYEAKLFELSFNPAGLLKPSRVRTFTSILENRITAQSSQNPVSTGGSSFTFTPDSSKLIMASAITSLILVIDLSSEAPTVLRTFNQHCNAGSITSGRVVRGTNKRTSDEDEQSVGGIDSIAIMKMAVSPDGQWLATSDDFCRIFIFNLDSIQHHTTLPSLPLPPSVLVFLPDNPQILLAVLPNNTIHIFHVEHGEVPSWGREFNSRLPKQFLSAADPVIGVAFEPLPSPSDDEMTGIVAPLSAKPKEAIFWGSSWLCKLELDWEGKYTGQSRKRRRQTGPVAVGEMASERKLRMVTNYRPILALDFLGPGELVLVERPLVDVLSKLPPAFFKPKYGQT
;
A
#
# COMPACT_ATOMS: atom_id res chain seq x y z
N MET A 1 6.68 -43.19 -0.05
CA MET A 1 5.35 -42.65 -0.45
C MET A 1 5.13 -41.39 0.33
N SER A 2 4.80 -40.25 -0.29
CA SER A 2 4.48 -39.02 0.41
C SER A 2 3.17 -39.25 1.19
N ARG A 3 3.18 -39.00 2.53
CA ARG A 3 1.94 -39.05 3.30
C ARG A 3 0.95 -38.03 2.73
N PRO A 4 -0.34 -38.36 2.58
CA PRO A 4 -1.35 -37.38 2.21
C PRO A 4 -1.46 -36.35 3.34
N VAL A 5 -1.45 -35.06 3.00
CA VAL A 5 -1.68 -33.96 3.95
C VAL A 5 -3.17 -33.67 3.98
N ALA A 6 -3.77 -33.72 5.17
CA ALA A 6 -5.15 -33.32 5.38
C ALA A 6 -5.23 -31.78 5.34
N VAL A 7 -6.12 -31.22 4.52
CA VAL A 7 -6.25 -29.78 4.35
C VAL A 7 -7.58 -29.30 4.89
N HIS A 8 -7.54 -28.53 5.99
CA HIS A 8 -8.70 -27.81 6.53
C HIS A 8 -8.89 -26.50 5.77
N ARG A 9 -9.89 -26.43 4.90
CA ARG A 9 -10.21 -25.24 4.10
C ARG A 9 -11.17 -24.33 4.86
N CYS A 10 -10.62 -23.29 5.49
CA CYS A 10 -11.39 -22.34 6.28
C CYS A 10 -11.95 -21.22 5.41
N ARG A 11 -13.26 -21.28 5.11
CA ARG A 11 -14.01 -20.25 4.37
C ARG A 11 -14.97 -19.47 5.26
N PHE A 12 -15.06 -19.87 6.51
CA PHE A 12 -15.95 -19.33 7.52
C PHE A 12 -15.39 -18.08 8.22
N VAL A 13 -14.08 -17.81 8.06
CA VAL A 13 -13.47 -16.64 8.68
C VAL A 13 -14.11 -15.39 8.08
N ASP A 14 -14.74 -14.60 8.93
CA ASP A 14 -15.44 -13.39 8.53
C ASP A 14 -14.42 -12.28 8.25
N TYR A 15 -13.86 -12.29 7.07
CA TYR A 15 -12.94 -11.27 6.58
C TYR A 15 -13.70 -10.27 5.71
N THR A 16 -13.87 -9.07 6.22
CA THR A 16 -14.53 -7.97 5.51
C THR A 16 -13.52 -6.87 5.22
N PRO A 17 -12.82 -6.93 4.07
CA PRO A 17 -11.94 -5.84 3.67
C PRO A 17 -12.77 -4.57 3.45
N SER A 18 -12.16 -3.43 3.72
CA SER A 18 -12.83 -2.15 3.56
C SER A 18 -12.82 -1.68 2.10
N PRO A 19 -13.92 -1.12 1.57
CA PRO A 19 -13.95 -0.52 0.24
C PRO A 19 -12.91 0.60 0.08
N ILE A 20 -12.41 0.74 -1.16
CA ILE A 20 -11.49 1.82 -1.52
C ILE A 20 -12.31 3.01 -1.99
N THR A 21 -12.10 4.15 -1.37
CA THR A 21 -12.90 5.37 -1.59
C THR A 21 -12.09 6.52 -2.17
N ALA A 22 -10.76 6.55 -1.92
CA ALA A 22 -9.89 7.60 -2.40
C ALA A 22 -8.51 7.06 -2.82
N LEU A 23 -7.94 7.62 -3.87
CA LEU A 23 -6.57 7.37 -4.33
C LEU A 23 -5.87 8.70 -4.61
N ALA A 24 -4.62 8.81 -4.23
CA ALA A 24 -3.80 9.97 -4.54
C ALA A 24 -2.34 9.58 -4.76
N PHE A 25 -1.70 10.16 -5.77
CA PHE A 25 -0.25 10.19 -5.91
C PHE A 25 0.29 11.54 -5.43
N PRO A 26 1.55 11.62 -4.96
CA PRO A 26 2.16 12.87 -4.57
C PRO A 26 2.32 13.80 -5.77
N PRO A 27 2.13 15.13 -5.58
CA PRO A 27 2.37 16.10 -6.63
C PRO A 27 3.87 16.14 -6.96
N LEU A 28 4.18 16.40 -8.23
CA LEU A 28 5.54 16.72 -8.64
C LEU A 28 5.77 18.23 -8.49
N PRO A 29 6.99 18.66 -8.13
CA PRO A 29 7.30 20.08 -8.00
C PRO A 29 7.16 20.80 -9.33
N LEU A 30 6.73 22.07 -9.30
CA LEU A 30 6.65 22.90 -10.48
C LEU A 30 8.06 23.20 -11.04
N PRO A 31 8.23 23.31 -12.36
CA PRO A 31 9.51 23.65 -12.94
C PRO A 31 9.92 25.08 -12.57
N SER A 32 11.21 25.31 -12.34
CA SER A 32 11.76 26.63 -12.11
C SER A 32 11.64 27.50 -13.37
N LEU A 33 11.20 28.75 -13.21
CA LEU A 33 11.09 29.72 -14.30
C LEU A 33 12.48 30.25 -14.76
N LYS A 34 13.50 30.19 -13.91
CA LYS A 34 14.90 30.67 -14.17
C LYS A 34 15.75 29.71 -15.01
N GLY A 35 15.21 28.58 -15.44
CA GLY A 35 15.84 27.71 -16.43
C GLY A 35 17.21 27.12 -16.04
N LYS A 36 17.54 27.01 -14.76
CA LYS A 36 18.77 26.35 -14.30
C LYS A 36 18.72 24.84 -14.61
N LYS A 37 19.35 24.45 -15.72
CA LYS A 37 19.59 23.07 -16.09
C LYS A 37 20.57 22.44 -15.08
N ARG A 38 20.10 21.67 -14.13
CA ARG A 38 20.89 20.66 -13.47
C ARG A 38 20.56 19.31 -14.09
N GLU A 39 21.44 18.84 -15.00
CA GLU A 39 21.46 17.44 -15.40
C GLU A 39 21.87 16.62 -14.18
N ARG A 40 20.92 15.97 -13.54
CA ARG A 40 21.18 14.81 -12.70
C ARG A 40 20.62 13.61 -13.43
N ASP A 41 21.43 12.56 -13.55
CA ASP A 41 20.96 11.21 -13.88
C ASP A 41 19.87 10.84 -12.87
N GLN A 42 18.62 11.08 -13.23
CA GLN A 42 17.50 10.67 -12.40
C GLN A 42 17.32 9.17 -12.58
N LYS A 43 17.55 8.43 -11.49
CA LYS A 43 17.01 7.08 -11.38
C LYS A 43 15.48 7.20 -11.44
N GLU A 44 14.87 6.50 -12.38
CA GLU A 44 13.42 6.45 -12.52
C GLU A 44 12.82 5.86 -11.25
N LYS A 45 12.03 6.66 -10.52
CA LYS A 45 11.34 6.26 -9.29
C LYS A 45 9.85 6.49 -9.44
N PHE A 46 9.08 5.79 -8.63
CA PHE A 46 7.65 5.99 -8.48
C PHE A 46 7.37 6.71 -7.16
N GLY A 47 6.39 7.62 -7.18
CA GLY A 47 5.87 8.22 -5.95
C GLY A 47 5.00 7.24 -5.18
N ALA A 48 4.89 7.43 -3.86
CA ALA A 48 4.03 6.61 -3.01
C ALA A 48 2.55 6.79 -3.38
N LEU A 49 1.80 5.70 -3.49
CA LEU A 49 0.35 5.75 -3.71
C LEU A 49 -0.38 5.73 -2.36
N GLY A 50 -1.12 6.79 -2.05
CA GLY A 50 -2.04 6.83 -0.92
C GLY A 50 -3.38 6.21 -1.30
N VAL A 51 -3.87 5.28 -0.48
CA VAL A 51 -5.13 4.56 -0.66
C VAL A 51 -6.00 4.78 0.56
N GLY A 52 -7.09 5.48 0.40
CA GLY A 52 -8.08 5.73 1.45
C GLY A 52 -9.19 4.69 1.45
N HIS A 53 -9.53 4.22 2.63
CA HIS A 53 -10.54 3.19 2.85
C HIS A 53 -11.79 3.75 3.54
N ALA A 54 -12.93 3.08 3.32
CA ALA A 54 -14.20 3.44 3.93
C ALA A 54 -14.21 3.31 5.47
N ASN A 55 -13.27 2.54 6.05
CA ASN A 55 -13.09 2.39 7.50
C ASN A 55 -12.17 3.46 8.13
N GLY A 56 -11.70 4.44 7.34
CA GLY A 56 -10.82 5.48 7.82
C GLY A 56 -9.33 5.19 7.74
N ASN A 57 -8.91 3.98 7.42
CA ASN A 57 -7.51 3.64 7.23
C ASN A 57 -6.97 4.22 5.92
N ILE A 58 -5.69 4.55 5.92
CA ILE A 58 -4.97 4.96 4.72
C ILE A 58 -3.76 4.06 4.55
N ASP A 59 -3.70 3.34 3.44
CA ASP A 59 -2.53 2.54 3.07
C ASP A 59 -1.59 3.36 2.19
N LEU A 60 -0.31 3.31 2.49
CA LEU A 60 0.75 3.89 1.67
C LEU A 60 1.47 2.76 0.95
N LEU A 61 1.34 2.75 -0.37
CA LEU A 61 2.01 1.79 -1.25
C LEU A 61 3.22 2.45 -1.88
N GLU A 62 4.36 1.79 -1.77
CA GLU A 62 5.61 2.22 -2.41
C GLU A 62 6.05 1.22 -3.46
N TRP A 63 6.73 1.73 -4.47
CA TRP A 63 7.43 0.91 -5.46
C TRP A 63 8.77 0.44 -4.90
N THR A 64 8.87 -0.85 -4.62
CA THR A 64 10.08 -1.49 -4.08
C THR A 64 10.63 -2.47 -5.11
N ALA A 65 11.58 -2.01 -5.92
CA ALA A 65 12.32 -2.83 -6.87
C ALA A 65 13.82 -2.69 -6.61
N GLU A 66 14.62 -3.67 -7.07
CA GLU A 66 16.08 -3.58 -7.02
C GLU A 66 16.60 -2.43 -7.91
N GLU A 67 17.77 -1.90 -7.56
CA GLU A 67 18.38 -0.83 -8.35
C GLU A 67 18.59 -1.25 -9.80
N GLY A 68 17.96 -0.49 -10.73
CA GLY A 68 18.04 -0.77 -12.17
C GLY A 68 16.95 -1.69 -12.71
N GLU A 69 16.11 -2.29 -11.85
CA GLU A 69 14.96 -3.06 -12.29
C GLU A 69 13.75 -2.13 -12.49
N ILE A 70 13.35 -1.94 -13.76
CA ILE A 70 12.21 -1.09 -14.12
C ILE A 70 10.92 -1.91 -14.23
N GLN A 71 11.04 -3.21 -14.57
CA GLN A 71 9.93 -4.11 -14.82
C GLN A 71 9.76 -5.11 -13.68
N ALA A 72 9.07 -4.71 -12.63
CA ALA A 72 8.81 -5.55 -11.47
C ALA A 72 7.31 -5.64 -11.19
N SER A 73 6.68 -6.74 -11.57
CA SER A 73 5.22 -6.91 -11.39
C SER A 73 4.78 -6.89 -9.92
N GLN A 74 5.64 -7.28 -8.99
CA GLN A 74 5.38 -7.37 -7.55
C GLN A 74 5.91 -6.19 -6.73
N ALA A 75 6.44 -5.15 -7.37
CA ALA A 75 7.12 -4.05 -6.69
C ALA A 75 6.19 -3.12 -5.90
N TRP A 76 4.91 -2.99 -6.29
CA TRP A 76 3.95 -2.20 -5.53
C TRP A 76 3.51 -2.93 -4.27
N GLN A 77 3.87 -2.40 -3.11
CA GLN A 77 3.59 -3.01 -1.81
C GLN A 77 3.10 -2.01 -0.79
N VAL A 78 2.25 -2.47 0.12
CA VAL A 78 1.86 -1.68 1.29
C VAL A 78 3.06 -1.60 2.23
N ARG A 79 3.63 -0.40 2.34
CA ARG A 79 4.75 -0.12 3.25
C ARG A 79 4.23 0.23 4.63
N LYS A 80 3.14 0.96 4.69
CA LYS A 80 2.62 1.51 5.94
C LYS A 80 1.11 1.67 5.87
N THR A 81 0.43 1.34 6.95
CA THR A 81 -0.99 1.64 7.14
C THR A 81 -1.13 2.69 8.23
N LEU A 82 -1.82 3.77 7.94
CA LEU A 82 -2.20 4.81 8.89
C LEU A 82 -3.59 4.46 9.42
N PRO A 83 -3.73 4.05 10.69
CA PRO A 83 -5.01 3.64 11.23
C PRO A 83 -5.91 4.84 11.48
N GLY A 84 -7.13 4.78 10.96
CA GLY A 84 -8.12 5.83 11.10
C GLY A 84 -8.63 5.97 12.54
N PRO A 85 -8.96 7.20 12.99
CA PRO A 85 -9.73 7.40 14.21
C PRO A 85 -11.05 6.62 14.13
N CYS A 86 -11.46 5.97 15.20
CA CYS A 86 -12.69 5.18 15.22
C CYS A 86 -13.82 5.93 15.93
N PRO A 87 -14.99 6.14 15.30
CA PRO A 87 -15.34 5.83 13.90
C PRO A 87 -14.88 6.92 12.93
N SER A 88 -14.36 6.56 11.79
CA SER A 88 -14.07 7.52 10.71
C SER A 88 -14.14 6.83 9.34
N LYS A 89 -14.06 7.62 8.28
CA LYS A 89 -13.91 7.15 6.90
C LYS A 89 -13.04 8.13 6.12
N VAL A 90 -12.53 7.68 4.98
CA VAL A 90 -11.79 8.53 4.05
C VAL A 90 -12.60 8.61 2.75
N ASP A 91 -13.10 9.78 2.40
CA ASP A 91 -13.81 10.02 1.15
C ASP A 91 -12.94 10.80 0.14
N SER A 92 -11.94 11.53 0.62
CA SER A 92 -11.03 12.31 -0.21
C SER A 92 -9.63 12.36 0.39
N LEU A 93 -8.62 12.30 -0.47
CA LEU A 93 -7.19 12.36 -0.13
C LEU A 93 -6.48 13.41 -0.97
N ALA A 94 -5.52 14.12 -0.37
CA ALA A 94 -4.61 15.00 -1.09
C ALA A 94 -3.21 14.97 -0.49
N PHE A 95 -2.21 14.85 -1.34
CA PHE A 95 -0.80 15.10 -0.98
C PHE A 95 -0.41 16.51 -1.35
N THR A 96 0.50 17.10 -0.58
CA THR A 96 1.20 18.33 -0.90
C THR A 96 2.68 18.21 -0.53
N LEU A 97 3.52 19.01 -1.15
CA LEU A 97 4.91 19.17 -0.72
C LEU A 97 4.94 19.93 0.61
N ARG A 98 5.86 19.54 1.50
CA ARG A 98 6.01 20.21 2.82
C ARG A 98 6.68 21.56 2.70
N TYR A 99 7.73 21.63 1.89
CA TYR A 99 8.51 22.83 1.63
C TYR A 99 8.72 22.98 0.11
N PRO A 100 7.69 23.44 -0.64
CA PRO A 100 7.74 23.51 -2.10
C PRO A 100 8.87 24.42 -2.60
N ASP A 101 9.19 25.50 -1.87
CA ASP A 101 10.17 26.51 -2.29
C ASP A 101 11.62 25.99 -2.27
N ILE A 102 11.91 25.03 -1.38
CA ILE A 102 13.25 24.46 -1.19
C ILE A 102 13.42 23.19 -2.02
N PHE A 103 12.32 22.53 -2.39
CA PHE A 103 12.34 21.21 -3.00
C PHE A 103 12.84 21.29 -4.47
N PRO A 104 13.85 20.48 -4.86
CA PRO A 104 14.37 20.51 -6.21
C PRO A 104 13.31 20.10 -7.25
N SER A 105 13.15 20.88 -8.32
CA SER A 105 12.14 20.66 -9.36
C SER A 105 12.26 19.32 -10.12
N ASP A 106 13.41 18.67 -10.03
CA ASP A 106 13.72 17.45 -10.78
C ASP A 106 13.71 16.17 -9.91
N THR A 107 13.25 16.24 -8.66
CA THR A 107 13.24 15.10 -7.75
C THR A 107 11.84 14.63 -7.46
N ILE A 108 11.67 13.30 -7.27
CA ILE A 108 10.41 12.72 -6.81
C ILE A 108 10.40 12.81 -5.27
N PRO A 109 9.35 13.39 -4.67
CA PRO A 109 9.27 13.56 -3.23
C PRO A 109 9.16 12.20 -2.51
N SER A 110 9.91 12.06 -1.43
CA SER A 110 9.78 10.95 -0.48
C SER A 110 8.64 11.20 0.51
N CYS A 111 8.24 10.19 1.27
CA CYS A 111 7.18 10.35 2.28
C CYS A 111 7.50 11.41 3.35
N SER A 112 8.79 11.67 3.64
CA SER A 112 9.22 12.74 4.56
C SER A 112 9.00 14.16 4.02
N ASP A 113 9.03 14.30 2.68
CA ASP A 113 8.86 15.58 1.99
C ASP A 113 7.40 15.94 1.77
N LEU A 114 6.49 15.03 2.11
CA LEU A 114 5.06 15.15 1.84
C LEU A 114 4.26 15.50 3.09
N ARG A 115 3.12 16.14 2.84
CA ARG A 115 2.00 16.25 3.77
C ARG A 115 0.81 15.52 3.19
N LEU A 116 0.08 14.80 4.02
CA LEU A 116 -1.11 14.05 3.63
C LEU A 116 -2.33 14.59 4.36
N PHE A 117 -3.38 14.89 3.59
CA PHE A 117 -4.66 15.36 4.08
C PHE A 117 -5.78 14.41 3.71
N SER A 118 -6.73 14.20 4.62
CA SER A 118 -7.93 13.40 4.37
C SER A 118 -9.18 14.05 4.93
N SER A 119 -10.31 13.79 4.30
CA SER A 119 -11.64 14.06 4.82
C SER A 119 -12.53 12.83 4.72
N GLY A 120 -13.49 12.69 5.63
CA GLY A 120 -14.32 11.51 5.75
C GLY A 120 -15.82 11.81 5.82
N GLY A 121 -16.33 12.79 5.05
CA GLY A 121 -17.75 13.17 5.01
C GLY A 121 -18.24 13.94 6.26
N GLY A 122 -17.34 14.22 7.22
CA GLY A 122 -17.57 15.12 8.33
C GLY A 122 -17.08 16.54 8.05
N SER A 123 -17.15 17.42 9.04
CA SER A 123 -16.69 18.80 8.95
C SER A 123 -15.19 18.96 9.22
N GLU A 124 -14.49 17.89 9.49
CA GLU A 124 -13.09 17.90 9.89
C GLU A 124 -12.17 17.46 8.76
N LEU A 125 -11.09 18.22 8.59
CA LEU A 125 -9.93 17.87 7.77
C LEU A 125 -8.84 17.34 8.70
N LEU A 126 -8.29 16.17 8.37
CA LEU A 126 -7.20 15.55 9.10
C LEU A 126 -5.90 15.73 8.32
N GLU A 127 -4.87 16.24 8.99
CA GLU A 127 -3.48 16.19 8.52
C GLU A 127 -2.76 15.03 9.21
N TRP A 128 -2.10 14.18 8.44
CA TRP A 128 -1.43 13.00 8.95
C TRP A 128 0.08 13.21 9.13
N ASP A 129 0.60 12.69 10.22
CA ASP A 129 2.03 12.43 10.37
C ASP A 129 2.34 11.06 9.77
N ILE A 130 2.90 11.06 8.56
CA ILE A 130 3.22 9.83 7.83
C ILE A 130 4.27 9.01 8.58
N SER A 131 5.22 9.67 9.23
CA SER A 131 6.31 8.98 9.94
C SER A 131 5.80 8.23 11.17
N ARG A 132 4.89 8.83 11.94
CA ARG A 132 4.32 8.27 13.17
C ARG A 132 3.02 7.50 12.97
N SER A 133 2.46 7.48 11.76
CA SER A 133 1.16 6.86 11.44
C SER A 133 -0.03 7.40 12.24
N CYS A 134 0.00 8.63 12.67
CA CYS A 134 -1.05 9.25 13.49
C CYS A 134 -1.55 10.56 12.88
N VAL A 135 -2.69 11.02 13.37
CA VAL A 135 -3.21 12.35 13.01
C VAL A 135 -2.34 13.42 13.67
N ARG A 136 -1.77 14.30 12.86
CA ARG A 136 -0.92 15.42 13.30
C ARG A 136 -1.75 16.62 13.76
N ARG A 137 -2.73 16.99 12.94
CA ARG A 137 -3.61 18.14 13.19
C ARG A 137 -5.00 17.86 12.65
N THR A 138 -5.99 18.44 13.31
CA THR A 138 -7.38 18.46 12.87
C THR A 138 -7.86 19.91 12.76
N ILE A 139 -8.49 20.25 11.63
CA ILE A 139 -9.09 21.58 11.44
C ILE A 139 -10.53 21.44 10.94
N SER A 140 -11.44 22.25 11.51
CA SER A 140 -12.81 22.29 11.05
C SER A 140 -12.94 23.09 9.75
N SER A 141 -13.75 22.59 8.81
CA SER A 141 -14.06 23.28 7.56
C SER A 141 -14.82 24.60 7.77
N GLN A 142 -15.54 24.75 8.91
CA GLN A 142 -16.48 25.85 9.17
C GLN A 142 -17.57 25.99 8.07
N GLY A 143 -17.80 24.95 7.27
CA GLY A 143 -18.76 24.93 6.17
C GLY A 143 -19.62 23.66 6.12
N GLY A 144 -19.64 22.90 7.22
CA GLY A 144 -20.29 21.59 7.27
C GLY A 144 -19.42 20.49 6.66
N ALA A 145 -20.04 19.44 6.15
CA ALA A 145 -19.32 18.29 5.59
C ALA A 145 -18.41 18.70 4.42
N ILE A 146 -17.21 18.11 4.37
CA ILE A 146 -16.25 18.28 3.28
C ILE A 146 -16.51 17.18 2.25
N TRP A 147 -16.85 17.58 1.02
CA TRP A 147 -17.12 16.68 -0.09
C TRP A 147 -15.92 16.45 -1.00
N SER A 148 -15.03 17.44 -1.08
CA SER A 148 -13.85 17.36 -1.95
C SER A 148 -12.69 18.17 -1.40
N ILE A 149 -11.48 17.70 -1.68
CA ILE A 149 -10.23 18.37 -1.33
C ILE A 149 -9.40 18.48 -2.60
N ALA A 150 -8.80 19.65 -2.86
CA ALA A 150 -7.87 19.84 -3.95
C ALA A 150 -6.72 20.74 -3.54
N ALA A 151 -5.49 20.22 -3.62
CA ALA A 151 -4.29 21.01 -3.46
C ALA A 151 -3.99 21.81 -4.74
N ASN A 152 -3.50 23.02 -4.61
CA ASN A 152 -3.02 23.79 -5.76
C ASN A 152 -1.71 23.20 -6.31
N PRO A 153 -1.38 23.42 -7.59
CA PRO A 153 -0.16 22.88 -8.19
C PRO A 153 1.12 23.29 -7.46
N ALA A 154 1.15 24.48 -6.84
CA ALA A 154 2.30 24.97 -6.07
C ALA A 154 2.42 24.38 -4.66
N SER A 155 1.46 23.54 -4.21
CA SER A 155 1.42 22.98 -2.85
C SER A 155 1.39 24.02 -1.70
N THR A 156 0.91 25.23 -1.96
CA THR A 156 0.82 26.34 -0.99
C THR A 156 -0.57 26.55 -0.44
N LEU A 157 -1.61 26.11 -1.16
CA LEU A 157 -3.02 26.24 -0.82
C LEU A 157 -3.77 24.92 -0.92
N LEU A 158 -4.73 24.72 -0.02
CA LEU A 158 -5.66 23.59 -0.05
C LEU A 158 -7.10 24.11 -0.12
N ALA A 159 -7.84 23.71 -1.15
CA ALA A 159 -9.24 24.07 -1.33
C ALA A 159 -10.16 22.95 -0.81
N LEU A 160 -11.17 23.33 -0.02
CA LEU A 160 -12.19 22.44 0.52
C LEU A 160 -13.55 22.79 -0.09
N GLY A 161 -14.25 21.81 -0.67
CA GLY A 161 -15.63 21.92 -1.10
C GLY A 161 -16.60 21.53 0.00
N CYS A 162 -17.41 22.46 0.46
CA CYS A 162 -18.25 22.28 1.64
C CYS A 162 -19.73 22.05 1.30
N GLU A 163 -20.43 21.43 2.25
CA GLU A 163 -21.88 21.18 2.22
C GLU A 163 -22.68 22.48 2.14
N ASP A 164 -22.22 23.56 2.81
CA ASP A 164 -22.88 24.86 2.80
C ASP A 164 -22.81 25.60 1.45
N GLY A 165 -22.10 25.04 0.49
CA GLY A 165 -21.92 25.60 -0.84
C GLY A 165 -20.83 26.68 -0.92
N SER A 166 -19.93 26.77 0.05
CA SER A 166 -18.75 27.61 -0.03
C SER A 166 -17.48 26.80 -0.27
N VAL A 167 -16.53 27.38 -0.97
CA VAL A 167 -15.16 26.90 -1.04
C VAL A 167 -14.36 27.56 0.08
N ARG A 168 -13.59 26.79 0.82
CA ARG A 168 -12.67 27.27 1.85
C ARG A 168 -11.25 27.04 1.41
N LEU A 169 -10.43 28.06 1.46
CA LEU A 169 -9.00 27.96 1.23
C LEU A 169 -8.24 27.92 2.54
N LEU A 170 -7.34 26.98 2.65
CA LEU A 170 -6.37 26.86 3.72
C LEU A 170 -4.96 27.17 3.20
N SER A 171 -4.18 27.93 3.96
CA SER A 171 -2.78 28.19 3.69
C SER A 171 -1.92 27.07 4.26
N LEU A 172 -0.96 26.61 3.47
CA LEU A 172 -0.01 25.56 3.83
C LEU A 172 1.43 26.09 3.98
N VAL A 173 1.64 27.40 3.77
CA VAL A 173 2.96 28.04 3.78
C VAL A 173 3.66 27.84 5.13
N ALA A 174 4.97 27.60 5.11
CA ALA A 174 5.81 27.38 6.29
C ALA A 174 5.28 26.26 7.22
N ASP A 175 4.80 25.17 6.65
CA ASP A 175 4.25 24.01 7.36
C ASP A 175 3.07 24.37 8.29
N THR A 176 2.39 25.49 8.01
CA THR A 176 1.16 25.89 8.71
C THR A 176 -0.08 25.20 8.15
N LEU A 177 -1.18 25.25 8.86
CA LEU A 177 -2.51 24.84 8.39
C LEU A 177 -3.52 25.82 8.99
N GLN A 178 -3.88 26.84 8.22
CA GLN A 178 -4.72 27.93 8.68
C GLN A 178 -5.75 28.34 7.64
N HIS A 179 -6.92 28.78 8.09
CA HIS A 179 -7.91 29.39 7.19
C HIS A 179 -7.34 30.64 6.52
N HIS A 180 -7.31 30.62 5.20
CA HIS A 180 -6.81 31.74 4.39
C HIS A 180 -7.97 32.59 3.87
N ARG A 181 -8.95 31.94 3.18
CA ARG A 181 -10.07 32.66 2.56
C ARG A 181 -11.32 31.80 2.49
N ARG A 182 -12.48 32.46 2.59
CA ARG A 182 -13.79 31.91 2.30
C ARG A 182 -14.30 32.50 1.00
N PHE A 183 -14.79 31.67 0.08
CA PHE A 183 -15.47 32.09 -1.14
C PHE A 183 -16.95 32.35 -0.90
N ASP A 184 -17.59 33.05 -1.83
CA ASP A 184 -19.01 33.32 -1.77
C ASP A 184 -19.83 32.04 -1.65
N ARG A 185 -20.86 32.06 -0.83
CA ARG A 185 -21.73 30.91 -0.59
C ARG A 185 -22.77 30.78 -1.68
N ILE A 186 -22.95 29.57 -2.21
CA ILE A 186 -24.01 29.21 -3.14
C ILE A 186 -25.00 28.25 -2.50
N LYS A 187 -26.23 28.18 -3.04
CA LYS A 187 -27.29 27.27 -2.56
C LYS A 187 -27.14 25.84 -3.17
N SER A 188 -25.91 25.28 -3.15
CA SER A 188 -25.57 24.01 -3.77
C SER A 188 -24.36 23.44 -3.07
N ARG A 189 -24.34 22.12 -2.82
CA ARG A 189 -23.14 21.44 -2.31
C ARG A 189 -22.02 21.51 -3.34
N ILE A 190 -20.80 21.65 -2.90
CA ILE A 190 -19.60 21.59 -3.73
C ILE A 190 -19.10 20.14 -3.74
N LEU A 191 -19.39 19.39 -4.79
CA LEU A 191 -19.06 17.95 -4.87
C LEU A 191 -17.63 17.67 -5.35
N SER A 192 -17.08 18.56 -6.17
CA SER A 192 -15.73 18.40 -6.74
C SER A 192 -15.08 19.74 -6.98
N ILE A 193 -13.73 19.77 -6.92
CA ILE A 193 -12.89 20.96 -7.15
C ILE A 193 -11.71 20.57 -8.02
N ALA A 194 -11.34 21.47 -8.96
CA ALA A 194 -10.08 21.40 -9.68
C ALA A 194 -9.48 22.80 -9.85
N TRP A 195 -8.16 22.89 -9.73
CA TRP A 195 -7.44 24.14 -9.94
C TRP A 195 -7.18 24.39 -11.42
N GLY A 196 -7.23 25.65 -11.81
CA GLY A 196 -6.80 26.12 -13.13
C GLY A 196 -5.28 26.01 -13.31
N PRO A 197 -4.78 26.19 -14.53
CA PRO A 197 -3.34 26.23 -14.78
C PRO A 197 -2.69 27.39 -14.02
N PRO A 198 -1.57 27.13 -13.31
CA PRO A 198 -0.82 28.20 -12.68
C PRO A 198 -0.17 29.10 -13.73
N THR A 199 -0.11 30.38 -13.43
CA THR A 199 0.54 31.39 -14.30
C THR A 199 1.79 31.95 -13.64
N PRO A 200 2.87 32.23 -14.39
CA PRO A 200 4.02 32.93 -13.85
C PRO A 200 3.60 34.32 -13.33
N ARG A 201 4.09 34.71 -12.17
CA ARG A 201 3.83 36.04 -11.63
C ARG A 201 4.38 37.11 -12.58
N PRO A 202 3.57 38.09 -12.99
CA PRO A 202 4.08 39.18 -13.81
C PRO A 202 5.14 39.97 -13.04
N PRO A 203 6.25 40.34 -13.66
CA PRO A 203 7.28 41.15 -13.01
C PRO A 203 6.68 42.43 -12.46
N LYS A 204 6.97 42.74 -11.20
CA LYS A 204 6.51 44.01 -10.59
C LYS A 204 6.98 45.16 -11.44
N GLN A 205 6.05 45.94 -12.02
CA GLN A 205 6.39 47.18 -12.71
C GLN A 205 7.10 48.08 -11.71
N ARG A 206 8.41 48.26 -11.87
CA ARG A 206 9.17 49.25 -11.12
C ARG A 206 8.57 50.62 -11.44
N THR A 207 7.68 51.11 -10.61
CA THR A 207 7.29 52.53 -10.64
C THR A 207 8.57 53.30 -10.32
N ALA A 208 9.12 53.94 -11.38
CA ALA A 208 10.29 54.80 -11.29
C ALA A 208 9.98 55.96 -10.34
N LYS A 209 10.16 55.80 -9.03
CA LYS A 209 10.37 56.92 -8.14
C LYS A 209 11.81 57.39 -8.31
N LYS A 210 11.99 58.42 -9.13
CA LYS A 210 13.19 59.25 -9.07
C LYS A 210 13.28 59.80 -7.65
N SER A 211 14.15 59.25 -6.82
CA SER A 211 14.74 59.92 -5.68
C SER A 211 16.25 59.95 -5.89
N ASP A 212 16.71 61.15 -6.16
CA ASP A 212 18.10 61.57 -6.13
C ASP A 212 18.60 61.46 -4.70
N ASN A 213 19.40 60.45 -4.39
CA ASN A 213 20.48 60.47 -3.39
C ASN A 213 21.15 59.09 -3.36
N GLY A 214 22.44 59.09 -3.75
CA GLY A 214 23.26 57.89 -3.80
C GLY A 214 23.60 57.33 -2.41
N THR A 215 23.42 56.07 -2.29
CA THR A 215 24.25 55.13 -1.48
C THR A 215 24.03 53.75 -2.06
N ASP A 216 25.08 53.23 -2.67
CA ASP A 216 25.20 51.87 -3.16
C ASP A 216 25.05 50.87 -2.01
N SER A 217 23.96 50.14 -2.02
CA SER A 217 23.84 48.83 -1.41
C SER A 217 22.94 47.99 -2.31
N ASP A 218 23.52 47.55 -3.42
CA ASP A 218 22.93 46.56 -4.35
C ASP A 218 22.96 45.18 -3.72
N GLU A 219 22.11 44.93 -2.71
CA GLU A 219 21.62 43.63 -2.40
C GLU A 219 20.13 43.56 -2.81
N ASP A 220 19.91 43.73 -4.13
CA ASP A 220 18.64 43.39 -4.75
C ASP A 220 18.46 41.88 -4.66
N SER A 221 17.57 41.46 -3.77
CA SER A 221 17.09 40.07 -3.71
C SER A 221 16.35 39.75 -5.02
N ASP A 222 17.07 39.12 -5.97
CA ASP A 222 16.56 38.53 -7.20
C ASP A 222 15.58 37.34 -6.96
N ASP A 223 15.13 37.14 -5.72
CA ASP A 223 14.32 35.99 -5.31
C ASP A 223 12.82 36.09 -5.68
N ASP A 224 12.33 37.26 -6.05
CA ASP A 224 10.89 37.50 -6.32
C ASP A 224 10.40 37.00 -7.70
N GLU A 225 11.25 36.48 -8.59
CA GLU A 225 10.89 36.21 -9.99
C GLU A 225 10.46 34.77 -10.33
N ASP A 226 10.60 33.83 -9.41
CA ASP A 226 10.31 32.40 -9.68
C ASP A 226 8.98 31.91 -9.11
N GLU A 227 8.01 32.79 -8.91
CA GLU A 227 6.74 32.45 -8.25
C GLU A 227 5.62 32.15 -9.23
N TRP A 228 5.02 30.94 -9.10
CA TRP A 228 3.80 30.57 -9.79
C TRP A 228 2.59 31.07 -8.98
N THR A 229 1.59 31.61 -9.68
CA THR A 229 0.35 32.10 -9.07
C THR A 229 -0.87 31.36 -9.61
N ASP A 230 -1.81 31.03 -8.72
CA ASP A 230 -3.09 30.43 -9.08
C ASP A 230 -4.15 31.51 -9.22
N THR A 231 -4.78 31.58 -10.38
CA THR A 231 -5.73 32.64 -10.71
C THR A 231 -7.18 32.24 -10.53
N TRP A 232 -7.53 30.97 -10.83
CA TRP A 232 -8.88 30.47 -10.77
C TRP A 232 -8.98 28.98 -10.44
N LEU A 233 -10.14 28.58 -9.99
CA LEU A 233 -10.52 27.18 -9.81
C LEU A 233 -11.94 26.92 -10.33
N VAL A 234 -12.28 25.66 -10.59
CA VAL A 234 -13.61 25.22 -11.01
C VAL A 234 -14.19 24.25 -9.99
N THR A 235 -15.51 24.34 -9.77
CA THR A 235 -16.25 23.44 -8.90
C THR A 235 -17.40 22.78 -9.62
N GLY A 236 -17.66 21.51 -9.31
CA GLY A 236 -18.87 20.80 -9.66
C GLY A 236 -19.89 20.87 -8.52
N GLY A 237 -21.12 21.20 -8.84
CA GLY A 237 -22.18 21.39 -7.86
C GLY A 237 -23.31 20.38 -7.94
N SER A 238 -24.15 20.35 -6.90
CA SER A 238 -25.37 19.54 -6.85
C SER A 238 -26.61 20.24 -7.49
N ASP A 239 -26.39 21.37 -8.18
CA ASP A 239 -27.44 22.18 -8.82
C ASP A 239 -27.42 22.10 -10.35
N SER A 240 -26.85 21.05 -10.92
CA SER A 240 -26.67 20.85 -12.35
C SER A 240 -25.78 21.92 -12.98
N SER A 241 -24.75 22.37 -12.27
CA SER A 241 -23.84 23.37 -12.82
C SER A 241 -22.40 23.20 -12.34
N LEU A 242 -21.48 23.65 -13.19
CA LEU A 242 -20.11 23.96 -12.82
C LEU A 242 -20.00 25.47 -12.59
N ARG A 243 -19.04 25.87 -11.77
CA ARG A 243 -18.74 27.28 -11.52
C ARG A 243 -17.25 27.51 -11.56
N LYS A 244 -16.87 28.57 -12.25
CA LYS A 244 -15.51 29.08 -12.25
C LYS A 244 -15.42 30.19 -11.19
N TRP A 245 -14.33 30.18 -10.42
CA TRP A 245 -14.10 31.09 -9.32
C TRP A 245 -12.76 31.78 -9.49
N ASP A 246 -12.76 33.08 -9.21
CA ASP A 246 -11.52 33.85 -9.10
C ASP A 246 -10.96 33.68 -7.69
N VAL A 247 -9.70 33.23 -7.61
CA VAL A 247 -9.03 32.95 -6.32
C VAL A 247 -8.73 34.23 -5.56
N ALA A 248 -8.41 35.32 -6.28
CA ALA A 248 -8.06 36.59 -5.66
C ALA A 248 -9.25 37.28 -4.98
N THR A 249 -10.45 37.19 -5.54
CA THR A 249 -11.65 37.82 -4.97
C THR A 249 -12.55 36.85 -4.20
N GLY A 250 -12.46 35.54 -4.50
CA GLY A 250 -13.34 34.51 -3.93
C GLY A 250 -14.75 34.53 -4.51
N ARG A 251 -14.96 35.18 -5.65
CA ARG A 251 -16.25 35.31 -6.32
C ARG A 251 -16.39 34.34 -7.48
N SER A 252 -17.62 33.84 -7.71
CA SER A 252 -17.94 33.08 -8.92
C SER A 252 -17.97 34.00 -10.11
N THR A 253 -17.07 33.79 -11.08
CA THR A 253 -17.03 34.58 -12.31
C THR A 253 -18.09 34.09 -13.31
N ASP A 254 -18.17 32.75 -13.48
CA ASP A 254 -18.99 32.14 -14.51
C ASP A 254 -19.73 30.91 -14.00
N ARG A 255 -20.84 30.61 -14.66
CA ARG A 255 -21.65 29.42 -14.41
C ARG A 255 -21.94 28.65 -15.69
N MET A 256 -21.54 27.40 -15.74
CA MET A 256 -21.80 26.47 -16.82
C MET A 256 -22.90 25.47 -16.42
N GLY A 257 -23.99 25.44 -17.17
CA GLY A 257 -25.14 24.55 -16.88
C GLY A 257 -24.98 23.20 -17.56
N THR A 258 -25.22 22.09 -16.84
CA THR A 258 -25.31 20.76 -17.42
C THR A 258 -26.75 20.39 -17.76
N ASP A 259 -26.94 19.33 -18.59
CA ASP A 259 -28.27 18.85 -18.93
C ASP A 259 -29.04 18.42 -17.67
N LYS A 260 -30.36 18.55 -17.71
CA LYS A 260 -31.25 18.18 -16.62
C LYS A 260 -32.21 17.12 -17.08
N MET A 261 -32.41 16.09 -16.28
CA MET A 261 -33.49 15.14 -16.43
C MET A 261 -34.79 15.76 -15.89
N LYS A 262 -35.96 15.42 -16.45
CA LYS A 262 -37.24 15.93 -15.95
C LYS A 262 -37.42 15.56 -14.48
N GLY A 263 -37.49 16.57 -13.60
CA GLY A 263 -37.75 16.40 -12.16
C GLY A 263 -36.51 16.22 -11.26
N GLU A 264 -35.34 15.91 -11.80
CA GLU A 264 -34.13 15.68 -11.00
C GLU A 264 -32.99 16.63 -11.34
N ARG A 265 -32.15 16.95 -10.35
CA ARG A 265 -30.96 17.74 -10.53
C ARG A 265 -29.79 16.81 -10.90
N THR A 266 -29.05 17.16 -11.93
CA THR A 266 -27.82 16.46 -12.32
C THR A 266 -26.71 16.83 -11.35
N LEU A 267 -26.03 15.84 -10.79
CA LEU A 267 -24.91 16.01 -9.91
C LEU A 267 -23.61 16.00 -10.71
N VAL A 268 -22.76 17.00 -10.53
CA VAL A 268 -21.41 17.01 -11.13
C VAL A 268 -20.43 16.45 -10.13
N TRP A 269 -20.17 15.14 -10.24
CA TRP A 269 -19.37 14.39 -9.28
C TRP A 269 -17.88 14.65 -9.36
N THR A 270 -17.39 14.91 -10.57
CA THR A 270 -15.94 15.06 -10.78
C THR A 270 -15.65 16.12 -11.81
N VAL A 271 -14.57 16.87 -11.59
CA VAL A 271 -14.04 17.88 -12.50
C VAL A 271 -12.53 17.79 -12.63
N GLY A 272 -12.00 18.16 -13.78
CA GLY A 272 -10.55 18.25 -14.03
C GLY A 272 -10.28 19.43 -14.95
N VAL A 273 -9.06 19.94 -14.94
CA VAL A 273 -8.65 21.08 -15.78
C VAL A 273 -7.35 20.74 -16.50
N LEU A 274 -7.30 20.99 -17.80
CA LEU A 274 -6.12 20.81 -18.63
C LEU A 274 -5.29 22.11 -18.71
N ALA A 275 -4.04 21.99 -19.17
CA ALA A 275 -3.11 23.11 -19.25
C ALA A 275 -3.51 24.22 -20.25
N ASP A 276 -4.30 23.86 -21.26
CA ASP A 276 -4.92 24.80 -22.23
C ASP A 276 -6.17 25.51 -21.65
N GLY A 277 -6.55 25.20 -20.42
CA GLY A 277 -7.74 25.71 -19.77
C GLY A 277 -9.02 24.92 -20.07
N THR A 278 -8.97 23.84 -20.83
CA THR A 278 -10.13 22.96 -21.06
C THR A 278 -10.56 22.33 -19.74
N ILE A 279 -11.85 22.46 -19.39
CA ILE A 279 -12.44 21.86 -18.21
C ILE A 279 -13.11 20.54 -18.63
N VAL A 280 -12.90 19.48 -17.87
CA VAL A 280 -13.55 18.19 -18.06
C VAL A 280 -14.45 17.90 -16.87
N SER A 281 -15.67 17.45 -17.13
CA SER A 281 -16.62 17.10 -16.05
C SER A 281 -17.30 15.76 -16.28
N GLY A 282 -17.57 15.05 -15.18
CA GLY A 282 -18.39 13.84 -15.15
C GLY A 282 -19.64 14.05 -14.29
N ASP A 283 -20.78 13.60 -14.79
CA ASP A 283 -22.08 13.83 -14.15
C ASP A 283 -22.85 12.56 -13.83
N SER A 284 -23.98 12.72 -13.11
CA SER A 284 -24.86 11.61 -12.71
C SER A 284 -25.71 11.04 -13.86
N LEU A 285 -25.63 11.62 -15.05
CA LEU A 285 -26.27 11.05 -16.25
C LEU A 285 -25.33 10.10 -17.01
N GLY A 286 -24.10 9.88 -16.52
CA GLY A 286 -23.10 9.06 -17.20
C GLY A 286 -22.41 9.79 -18.34
N THR A 287 -22.50 11.12 -18.39
CA THR A 287 -21.89 11.91 -19.46
C THR A 287 -20.56 12.53 -19.02
N VAL A 288 -19.58 12.50 -19.92
CA VAL A 288 -18.32 13.21 -19.78
C VAL A 288 -18.34 14.38 -20.76
N LYS A 289 -18.16 15.60 -20.24
CA LYS A 289 -18.25 16.83 -21.00
C LYS A 289 -16.96 17.62 -20.95
N PHE A 290 -16.58 18.20 -22.06
CA PHE A 290 -15.45 19.11 -22.22
C PHE A 290 -15.98 20.53 -22.42
N TRP A 291 -15.35 21.48 -21.74
CA TRP A 291 -15.74 22.89 -21.73
C TRP A 291 -14.53 23.76 -21.99
N ASP A 292 -14.73 24.82 -22.75
CA ASP A 292 -13.74 25.88 -22.88
C ASP A 292 -13.85 26.85 -21.70
N SER A 293 -12.77 27.07 -20.98
CA SER A 293 -12.75 27.95 -19.80
C SER A 293 -12.84 29.45 -20.13
N MET A 294 -12.57 29.86 -21.37
CA MET A 294 -12.62 31.26 -21.79
C MET A 294 -14.04 31.65 -22.13
N SER A 295 -14.71 30.89 -22.99
CA SER A 295 -16.09 31.13 -23.39
C SER A 295 -17.10 30.51 -22.42
N CYS A 296 -16.68 29.63 -21.53
CA CYS A 296 -17.53 28.86 -20.61
C CYS A 296 -18.62 28.05 -21.32
N THR A 297 -18.33 27.62 -22.56
CA THR A 297 -19.24 26.84 -23.42
C THR A 297 -18.81 25.39 -23.50
N GLN A 298 -19.78 24.49 -23.68
CA GLN A 298 -19.53 23.08 -23.92
C GLN A 298 -18.98 22.85 -25.32
N THR A 299 -17.82 22.23 -25.43
CA THR A 299 -17.17 21.87 -26.71
C THR A 299 -17.58 20.46 -27.15
N CYS A 300 -17.54 19.50 -26.25
CA CYS A 300 -17.87 18.10 -26.53
C CYS A 300 -18.68 17.48 -25.38
N SER A 301 -19.48 16.45 -25.68
CA SER A 301 -20.25 15.66 -24.72
C SER A 301 -20.29 14.20 -25.18
N TYR A 302 -19.95 13.30 -24.25
CA TYR A 302 -19.92 11.87 -24.52
C TYR A 302 -20.75 11.11 -23.48
N PRO A 303 -21.83 10.41 -23.88
CA PRO A 303 -22.58 9.51 -23.03
C PRO A 303 -21.82 8.19 -22.88
N ALA A 304 -20.66 8.24 -22.20
CA ALA A 304 -19.70 7.15 -22.17
C ALA A 304 -20.05 6.05 -21.16
N HIS A 305 -20.82 6.41 -20.12
CA HIS A 305 -21.17 5.53 -19.02
C HIS A 305 -22.67 5.26 -18.96
N GLY A 306 -23.03 4.11 -18.41
CA GLY A 306 -24.44 3.74 -18.23
C GLY A 306 -25.06 4.29 -16.94
N ALA A 307 -24.25 4.84 -16.04
CA ALA A 307 -24.64 5.40 -14.75
C ALA A 307 -23.64 6.50 -14.34
N ASP A 308 -23.72 7.01 -13.11
CA ASP A 308 -22.93 8.09 -12.56
C ASP A 308 -21.43 7.95 -12.85
N VAL A 309 -20.81 9.04 -13.30
CA VAL A 309 -19.36 9.19 -13.43
C VAL A 309 -18.83 9.76 -12.13
N LEU A 310 -18.21 8.91 -11.31
CA LEU A 310 -17.79 9.27 -9.96
C LEU A 310 -16.38 9.86 -9.89
N CYS A 311 -15.50 9.46 -10.80
CA CYS A 311 -14.08 9.85 -10.77
C CYS A 311 -13.50 10.07 -12.16
N LEU A 312 -12.45 10.90 -12.19
CA LEU A 312 -11.75 11.31 -13.39
C LEU A 312 -10.25 11.44 -13.08
N ALA A 313 -9.40 11.05 -14.02
CA ALA A 313 -7.97 11.27 -13.95
C ALA A 313 -7.43 11.71 -15.30
N ILE A 314 -6.44 12.59 -15.30
CA ILE A 314 -5.80 13.13 -16.52
C ILE A 314 -4.44 12.46 -16.65
N GLY A 315 -4.11 11.99 -17.85
CA GLY A 315 -2.80 11.42 -18.13
C GLY A 315 -1.69 12.49 -18.09
N PRO A 316 -0.44 12.10 -17.81
CA PRO A 316 0.65 13.06 -17.53
C PRO A 316 0.94 14.01 -18.68
N GLU A 317 0.71 13.58 -19.92
CA GLU A 317 0.88 14.42 -21.12
C GLU A 317 -0.26 15.44 -21.34
N GLY A 318 -1.42 15.24 -20.67
CA GLY A 318 -2.62 16.04 -20.90
C GLY A 318 -3.37 15.70 -22.19
N THR A 319 -2.97 14.64 -22.88
CA THR A 319 -3.60 14.17 -24.14
C THR A 319 -4.55 12.99 -23.93
N SER A 320 -4.64 12.47 -22.71
CA SER A 320 -5.58 11.40 -22.33
C SER A 320 -6.32 11.76 -21.04
N VAL A 321 -7.59 11.37 -21.00
CA VAL A 321 -8.46 11.52 -19.82
C VAL A 321 -9.12 10.17 -19.57
N PHE A 322 -9.14 9.75 -18.32
CA PHE A 322 -9.78 8.52 -17.85
C PHE A 322 -10.96 8.88 -16.98
N SER A 323 -12.10 8.24 -17.20
CA SER A 323 -13.30 8.38 -16.37
C SER A 323 -13.80 7.02 -15.93
N SER A 324 -14.43 6.96 -14.77
CA SER A 324 -15.05 5.76 -14.26
C SER A 324 -16.16 6.06 -13.25
N GLY A 325 -16.94 5.05 -12.88
CA GLY A 325 -18.04 5.23 -11.94
C GLY A 325 -18.80 3.96 -11.62
N VAL A 326 -20.11 4.10 -11.46
CA VAL A 326 -21.03 3.03 -11.02
C VAL A 326 -21.12 1.87 -12.02
N ASP A 327 -20.93 2.13 -13.30
CA ASP A 327 -21.01 1.08 -14.35
C ASP A 327 -19.75 0.19 -14.45
N GLN A 328 -18.76 0.38 -13.54
CA GLN A 328 -17.55 -0.45 -13.39
C GLN A 328 -16.57 -0.38 -14.56
N LYS A 329 -16.85 0.45 -15.55
CA LYS A 329 -15.97 0.64 -16.70
C LYS A 329 -15.02 1.78 -16.45
N ILE A 330 -13.79 1.62 -16.94
CA ILE A 330 -12.86 2.73 -17.12
C ILE A 330 -12.88 3.07 -18.60
N VAL A 331 -13.17 4.34 -18.92
CA VAL A 331 -13.24 4.85 -20.29
C VAL A 331 -12.10 5.81 -20.51
N GLN A 332 -11.38 5.64 -21.61
CA GLN A 332 -10.30 6.53 -22.05
C GLN A 332 -10.77 7.44 -23.15
N PHE A 333 -10.48 8.72 -23.01
CA PHE A 333 -10.59 9.74 -24.04
C PHE A 333 -9.20 10.15 -24.46
N SER A 334 -8.96 10.30 -25.76
CA SER A 334 -7.69 10.73 -26.31
C SER A 334 -7.89 11.98 -27.17
N TYR A 335 -6.95 12.90 -27.06
CA TYR A 335 -6.89 14.08 -27.89
C TYR A 335 -6.23 13.74 -29.22
N VAL A 336 -6.89 14.08 -30.33
CA VAL A 336 -6.38 13.91 -31.69
C VAL A 336 -6.09 15.29 -32.27
N PRO A 337 -4.78 15.63 -32.47
CA PRO A 337 -4.39 16.91 -33.06
C PRO A 337 -4.80 17.00 -34.53
N THR A 338 -5.02 18.20 -35.04
CA THR A 338 -5.26 18.45 -36.45
C THR A 338 -4.02 18.15 -37.29
N ALA A 339 -4.22 17.73 -38.54
CA ALA A 339 -3.13 17.41 -39.48
C ALA A 339 -2.26 18.64 -39.87
N GLU A 340 -2.64 19.85 -39.49
CA GLU A 340 -1.88 21.07 -39.79
C GLU A 340 -0.57 21.24 -39.02
N GLU A 341 -0.41 20.53 -37.91
CA GLU A 341 0.85 20.59 -37.13
C GLU A 341 1.98 19.71 -37.70
N THR A 342 1.71 18.88 -38.70
CA THR A 342 2.65 17.86 -39.19
C THR A 342 3.01 17.91 -40.70
N SER A 343 2.33 18.67 -41.55
CA SER A 343 2.74 18.76 -42.95
C SER A 343 2.09 19.90 -43.73
N SER A 344 2.89 20.55 -44.59
CA SER A 344 2.54 21.64 -45.47
C SER A 344 1.78 21.21 -46.74
N SER A 345 0.74 20.40 -46.66
CA SER A 345 -0.09 20.07 -47.80
C SER A 345 -1.58 20.31 -47.51
N VAL A 346 -2.13 21.24 -48.25
CA VAL A 346 -3.52 21.69 -48.20
C VAL A 346 -4.47 20.62 -48.73
N THR A 347 -5.14 19.86 -47.82
CA THR A 347 -6.45 19.25 -48.12
C THR A 347 -7.11 18.76 -46.84
N SER A 348 -8.28 19.30 -46.50
CA SER A 348 -9.28 18.92 -45.49
C SER A 348 -8.75 18.76 -44.05
N SER A 349 -8.60 19.85 -43.33
CA SER A 349 -8.35 19.86 -41.88
C SER A 349 -9.58 19.45 -41.08
N ALA A 350 -9.59 18.19 -40.55
CA ALA A 350 -10.52 17.85 -39.50
C ALA A 350 -10.09 18.61 -38.22
N PRO A 351 -11.01 19.30 -37.52
CA PRO A 351 -10.67 20.06 -36.31
C PRO A 351 -10.12 19.12 -35.23
N ALA A 352 -9.13 19.58 -34.49
CA ALA A 352 -8.62 18.90 -33.32
C ALA A 352 -9.75 18.58 -32.35
N ARG A 353 -9.85 17.35 -31.89
CA ARG A 353 -10.96 16.95 -31.03
C ARG A 353 -10.60 15.85 -30.04
N TRP A 354 -11.32 15.81 -28.95
CA TRP A 354 -11.37 14.68 -28.07
C TRP A 354 -12.18 13.56 -28.69
N ILE A 355 -11.74 12.31 -28.54
CA ILE A 355 -12.47 11.11 -28.95
C ILE A 355 -12.45 10.09 -27.81
N GLN A 356 -13.49 9.30 -27.70
CA GLN A 356 -13.49 8.11 -26.84
C GLN A 356 -12.67 7.02 -27.53
N SER A 357 -11.49 6.70 -27.00
CA SER A 357 -10.52 5.78 -27.60
C SER A 357 -10.63 4.35 -27.08
N GLY A 358 -10.94 4.16 -25.79
CA GLY A 358 -11.00 2.82 -25.21
C GLY A 358 -11.99 2.72 -24.05
N SER A 359 -12.41 1.49 -23.75
CA SER A 359 -13.24 1.19 -22.58
C SER A 359 -12.94 -0.20 -22.05
N ARG A 360 -12.71 -0.31 -20.72
CA ARG A 360 -12.40 -1.59 -20.07
C ARG A 360 -13.15 -1.75 -18.76
N ARG A 361 -13.59 -2.96 -18.49
CA ARG A 361 -14.17 -3.36 -17.21
C ARG A 361 -13.12 -4.12 -16.41
N VAL A 362 -12.58 -3.48 -15.39
CA VAL A 362 -11.53 -4.04 -14.52
C VAL A 362 -12.11 -4.43 -13.16
N HIS A 363 -13.09 -3.69 -12.69
CA HIS A 363 -13.76 -3.88 -11.40
C HIS A 363 -15.09 -4.62 -11.54
N SER A 364 -15.55 -5.24 -10.44
CA SER A 364 -16.84 -5.93 -10.36
C SER A 364 -17.96 -5.06 -9.79
N HIS A 365 -17.61 -3.96 -9.10
CA HIS A 365 -18.54 -2.98 -8.51
C HIS A 365 -18.07 -1.57 -8.82
N ASP A 366 -18.76 -0.57 -8.26
CA ASP A 366 -18.50 0.85 -8.49
C ASP A 366 -17.02 1.19 -8.31
N VAL A 367 -16.46 1.91 -9.26
CA VAL A 367 -15.14 2.51 -9.17
C VAL A 367 -15.30 3.91 -8.58
N ARG A 368 -14.68 4.14 -7.42
CA ARG A 368 -14.81 5.39 -6.66
C ARG A 368 -13.70 6.38 -6.93
N CYS A 369 -12.54 5.90 -7.30
CA CYS A 369 -11.35 6.73 -7.43
C CYS A 369 -10.41 6.25 -8.52
N LEU A 370 -9.74 7.21 -9.17
CA LEU A 370 -8.70 7.03 -10.16
C LEU A 370 -7.52 7.94 -9.82
N ALA A 371 -6.29 7.46 -10.05
CA ALA A 371 -5.08 8.27 -9.97
C ALA A 371 -4.07 7.79 -11.01
N VAL A 372 -3.27 8.69 -11.58
CA VAL A 372 -2.26 8.36 -12.60
C VAL A 372 -0.89 8.75 -12.09
N TRP A 373 0.09 7.88 -12.31
CA TRP A 373 1.51 8.20 -12.12
C TRP A 373 2.25 8.23 -13.47
N PRO A 374 3.05 9.26 -13.77
CA PRO A 374 3.21 10.52 -13.02
C PRO A 374 1.92 11.34 -12.97
N PRO A 375 1.70 12.14 -11.91
CA PRO A 375 0.52 12.98 -11.82
C PRO A 375 0.56 14.08 -12.88
N TYR A 376 -0.62 14.44 -13.37
CA TYR A 376 -0.73 15.52 -14.32
C TYR A 376 -0.45 16.88 -13.66
N ILE A 377 0.41 17.68 -14.29
CA ILE A 377 0.65 19.06 -13.89
C ILE A 377 0.08 19.98 -15.00
N PRO A 378 -0.87 20.87 -14.69
CA PRO A 378 -1.53 21.73 -15.67
C PRO A 378 -0.67 22.95 -16.04
N ILE A 379 0.55 22.74 -16.53
CA ILE A 379 1.45 23.81 -16.99
C ILE A 379 1.49 23.88 -18.51
N PRO A 380 1.67 25.09 -19.10
CA PRO A 380 1.83 25.24 -20.54
C PRO A 380 2.95 24.36 -21.10
N PRO A 381 2.82 23.84 -22.34
CA PRO A 381 3.81 22.98 -22.97
C PRO A 381 5.21 23.61 -23.08
N SER A 382 5.29 24.94 -23.15
CA SER A 382 6.55 25.70 -23.19
C SER A 382 7.45 25.49 -21.97
N TYR A 383 6.85 25.19 -20.81
CA TYR A 383 7.56 24.93 -19.56
C TYR A 383 7.75 23.43 -19.29
N LYS A 384 7.10 22.55 -20.06
CA LYS A 384 7.32 21.10 -19.96
C LYS A 384 8.71 20.74 -20.45
N ARG A 385 9.42 19.97 -19.67
CA ARG A 385 10.75 19.45 -20.03
C ARG A 385 10.61 18.54 -21.25
N LYS A 386 11.38 18.82 -22.32
CA LYS A 386 11.50 17.87 -23.44
C LYS A 386 12.36 16.69 -22.97
N PRO A 387 11.89 15.47 -23.14
CA PRO A 387 12.67 14.31 -22.78
C PRO A 387 13.93 14.18 -23.64
N SER A 388 15.00 13.64 -23.07
CA SER A 388 16.23 13.34 -23.82
C SER A 388 15.95 12.28 -24.89
N ALA A 389 16.52 12.41 -26.09
CA ALA A 389 16.35 11.44 -27.17
C ALA A 389 16.78 10.01 -26.81
N ASN A 390 17.64 9.85 -25.80
CA ASN A 390 18.17 8.57 -25.35
C ASN A 390 17.53 8.08 -24.03
N ALA A 391 16.53 8.78 -23.48
CA ALA A 391 15.89 8.39 -22.24
C ALA A 391 14.99 7.16 -22.46
N THR A 392 15.09 6.17 -21.58
CA THR A 392 14.11 5.09 -21.47
C THR A 392 12.85 5.66 -20.84
N TYR A 393 11.71 5.52 -21.50
CA TYR A 393 10.43 5.97 -20.96
C TYR A 393 9.72 4.85 -20.22
N ILE A 394 9.20 5.16 -19.05
CA ILE A 394 8.28 4.28 -18.36
C ILE A 394 6.85 4.64 -18.75
N ALA A 395 6.05 3.64 -19.12
CA ALA A 395 4.64 3.84 -19.40
C ALA A 395 3.91 4.37 -18.15
N PRO A 396 3.07 5.39 -18.25
CA PRO A 396 2.25 5.85 -17.14
C PRO A 396 1.39 4.72 -16.57
N VAL A 397 1.16 4.76 -15.27
CA VAL A 397 0.36 3.77 -14.54
C VAL A 397 -0.92 4.42 -14.03
N LEU A 398 -2.07 3.90 -14.44
CA LEU A 398 -3.38 4.24 -13.90
C LEU A 398 -3.71 3.31 -12.74
N ALA A 399 -3.90 3.86 -11.56
CA ALA A 399 -4.45 3.17 -10.40
C ALA A 399 -5.96 3.41 -10.32
N SER A 400 -6.73 2.36 -10.07
CA SER A 400 -8.17 2.42 -9.88
C SER A 400 -8.59 1.64 -8.65
N GLY A 401 -9.57 2.15 -7.92
CA GLY A 401 -10.09 1.54 -6.70
C GLY A 401 -11.61 1.72 -6.57
N GLY A 402 -12.25 0.80 -5.88
CA GLY A 402 -13.70 0.84 -5.76
C GLY A 402 -14.29 -0.04 -4.66
N LEU A 403 -15.60 -0.23 -4.73
CA LEU A 403 -16.38 -1.00 -3.74
C LEU A 403 -16.02 -2.50 -3.72
N ASP A 404 -15.39 -3.02 -4.78
CA ASP A 404 -14.90 -4.40 -4.82
C ASP A 404 -13.61 -4.60 -4.00
N MET A 405 -13.19 -3.58 -3.24
CA MET A 405 -12.05 -3.60 -2.30
C MET A 405 -10.72 -3.94 -2.97
N SER A 406 -10.63 -3.79 -4.28
CA SER A 406 -9.43 -4.09 -5.05
C SER A 406 -8.80 -2.83 -5.65
N ILE A 407 -7.47 -2.78 -5.62
CA ILE A 407 -6.68 -1.80 -6.37
C ILE A 407 -6.22 -2.49 -7.65
N ALA A 408 -6.52 -1.89 -8.78
CA ALA A 408 -6.02 -2.36 -10.05
C ALA A 408 -5.07 -1.33 -10.68
N LEU A 409 -3.91 -1.80 -11.11
CA LEU A 409 -2.90 -1.03 -11.81
C LEU A 409 -2.93 -1.40 -13.30
N THR A 410 -2.99 -0.39 -14.16
CA THR A 410 -3.11 -0.56 -15.61
C THR A 410 -2.12 0.36 -16.31
N PRO A 411 -1.41 -0.07 -17.38
CA PRO A 411 -0.63 0.86 -18.18
C PRO A 411 -1.56 1.87 -18.84
N ALA A 412 -1.16 3.12 -18.95
CA ALA A 412 -2.01 4.23 -19.34
C ALA A 412 -1.47 5.05 -20.52
N LEU A 413 -0.56 4.48 -21.32
CA LEU A 413 -0.01 5.19 -22.49
C LEU A 413 -1.08 5.38 -23.57
N PRO A 414 -1.23 6.59 -24.13
CA PRO A 414 -2.12 6.82 -25.27
C PRO A 414 -1.64 6.07 -26.51
N ALA A 415 -2.55 5.46 -27.27
CA ALA A 415 -2.23 4.73 -28.51
C ALA A 415 -1.52 5.61 -29.57
N SER A 416 -1.80 6.92 -29.58
CA SER A 416 -1.16 7.89 -30.48
C SER A 416 0.35 8.00 -30.31
N MET A 417 0.86 7.71 -29.12
CA MET A 417 2.30 7.76 -28.83
C MET A 417 3.07 6.54 -29.35
N THR A 418 2.42 5.44 -29.63
CA THR A 418 3.07 4.21 -30.10
C THR A 418 3.38 4.22 -31.61
N SER A 419 2.79 5.13 -32.38
CA SER A 419 2.86 5.16 -33.84
C SER A 419 4.01 5.98 -34.44
N SER A 420 4.80 6.71 -33.62
CA SER A 420 5.92 7.49 -34.14
C SER A 420 7.16 6.60 -34.36
N SER A 421 7.74 6.66 -35.57
CA SER A 421 8.94 5.88 -35.97
C SER A 421 10.22 6.23 -35.18
N VAL A 422 10.16 7.21 -34.30
CA VAL A 422 11.25 7.68 -33.42
C VAL A 422 10.81 7.54 -31.94
N ALA A 423 9.83 6.67 -31.67
CA ALA A 423 9.38 6.47 -30.29
C ALA A 423 10.55 5.99 -29.41
N PRO A 424 10.85 6.65 -28.31
CA PRO A 424 11.80 6.15 -27.33
C PRO A 424 11.34 4.77 -26.85
N ARG A 425 12.27 3.93 -26.41
CA ARG A 425 11.95 2.59 -25.91
C ARG A 425 11.09 2.75 -24.64
N ILE A 426 9.79 2.57 -24.80
CA ILE A 426 8.83 2.66 -23.70
C ILE A 426 8.75 1.31 -23.03
N VAL A 427 8.90 1.28 -21.69
CA VAL A 427 8.90 0.08 -20.88
C VAL A 427 7.62 0.04 -20.04
N ASN A 428 6.97 -1.13 -19.98
CA ASN A 428 5.85 -1.33 -19.09
C ASN A 428 6.36 -1.74 -17.69
N PRO A 429 6.12 -0.94 -16.64
CA PRO A 429 6.64 -1.25 -15.30
C PRO A 429 5.92 -2.43 -14.63
N LEU A 430 4.72 -2.79 -15.10
CA LEU A 430 3.88 -3.81 -14.47
C LEU A 430 4.16 -5.23 -14.97
N THR A 431 4.82 -5.37 -16.12
CA THR A 431 5.06 -6.67 -16.74
C THR A 431 6.23 -6.62 -17.72
N THR A 432 6.88 -7.75 -17.94
CA THR A 432 7.89 -7.91 -18.99
C THR A 432 7.31 -7.95 -20.42
N ARG A 433 5.98 -7.91 -20.57
CA ARG A 433 5.31 -7.85 -21.87
C ARG A 433 5.50 -6.46 -22.50
N VAL A 434 5.47 -6.42 -23.82
CA VAL A 434 5.69 -5.18 -24.60
C VAL A 434 4.49 -4.23 -24.59
N THR A 435 3.32 -4.69 -24.11
CA THR A 435 2.07 -3.91 -24.11
C THR A 435 2.13 -2.77 -23.10
N THR A 436 2.00 -1.53 -23.58
CA THR A 436 2.11 -0.30 -22.79
C THR A 436 0.87 0.57 -22.82
N THR A 437 -0.08 0.27 -23.73
CA THR A 437 -1.31 1.05 -23.91
C THR A 437 -2.44 0.57 -23.02
N PHE A 438 -3.38 1.46 -22.71
CA PHE A 438 -4.58 1.13 -21.93
C PHE A 438 -5.46 0.07 -22.59
N GLU A 439 -5.50 0.00 -23.91
CA GLU A 439 -6.31 -0.97 -24.67
C GLU A 439 -5.81 -2.40 -24.53
N ASP A 440 -4.51 -2.57 -24.37
CA ASP A 440 -3.89 -3.86 -24.19
C ASP A 440 -4.12 -4.41 -22.77
N SER A 441 -4.64 -5.59 -22.71
CA SER A 441 -5.42 -6.15 -21.62
C SER A 441 -4.69 -6.55 -20.33
N TYR A 442 -3.46 -6.11 -20.07
CA TYR A 442 -2.81 -6.42 -18.81
C TYR A 442 -3.18 -5.40 -17.73
N TYR A 443 -3.66 -5.89 -16.60
CA TYR A 443 -3.76 -5.13 -15.36
C TYR A 443 -3.35 -6.03 -14.19
N ARG A 444 -2.86 -5.41 -13.14
CA ARG A 444 -2.50 -6.11 -11.91
C ARG A 444 -3.42 -5.70 -10.78
N ARG A 445 -3.88 -6.68 -10.02
CA ARG A 445 -4.53 -6.45 -8.73
C ARG A 445 -3.52 -6.58 -7.61
N ILE A 446 -3.53 -5.63 -6.67
CA ILE A 446 -2.70 -5.70 -5.48
C ILE A 446 -3.35 -6.67 -4.50
N ALA A 447 -2.52 -7.50 -3.89
CA ALA A 447 -2.96 -8.49 -2.94
C ALA A 447 -3.48 -7.84 -1.65
N TYR A 448 -4.46 -8.49 -1.01
CA TYR A 448 -4.95 -8.08 0.30
C TYR A 448 -3.99 -8.52 1.39
N THR A 449 -3.90 -7.71 2.43
CA THR A 449 -3.27 -8.08 3.69
C THR A 449 -4.38 -8.34 4.72
N ALA A 450 -4.30 -9.46 5.42
CA ALA A 450 -5.21 -9.80 6.50
C ALA A 450 -4.40 -10.13 7.75
N SER A 451 -4.86 -9.67 8.91
CA SER A 451 -4.27 -10.06 10.18
C SER A 451 -4.99 -11.29 10.71
N ILE A 452 -4.44 -12.46 10.38
CA ILE A 452 -4.93 -13.76 10.83
C ILE A 452 -3.82 -14.45 11.58
N CYS A 453 -4.13 -14.92 12.77
CA CYS A 453 -3.21 -15.67 13.62
C CYS A 453 -3.71 -17.11 13.80
N VAL A 454 -2.80 -18.06 13.72
CA VAL A 454 -3.09 -19.49 13.96
C VAL A 454 -2.35 -19.95 15.20
N SER A 455 -3.09 -20.49 16.18
CA SER A 455 -2.55 -21.18 17.34
C SER A 455 -2.56 -22.68 17.05
N ARG A 456 -1.39 -23.28 16.96
CA ARG A 456 -1.23 -24.67 16.53
C ARG A 456 -1.70 -25.65 17.57
N LYS A 457 -1.20 -25.51 18.82
CA LYS A 457 -1.53 -26.42 19.92
C LYS A 457 -3.01 -26.34 20.32
N ALA A 458 -3.57 -25.14 20.39
CA ALA A 458 -4.98 -24.94 20.75
C ALA A 458 -5.94 -25.10 19.57
N ARG A 459 -5.43 -25.27 18.33
CA ARG A 459 -6.21 -25.40 17.08
C ARG A 459 -7.18 -24.24 16.85
N LEU A 460 -6.72 -23.00 17.15
CA LEU A 460 -7.50 -21.78 17.04
C LEU A 460 -7.05 -20.94 15.86
N VAL A 461 -8.02 -20.30 15.21
CA VAL A 461 -7.78 -19.30 14.16
C VAL A 461 -8.42 -17.99 14.60
N ALA A 462 -7.62 -16.95 14.80
CA ALA A 462 -8.08 -15.62 15.15
C ALA A 462 -8.02 -14.69 13.93
N SER A 463 -9.07 -13.93 13.71
CA SER A 463 -9.17 -12.90 12.69
C SER A 463 -9.46 -11.56 13.33
N MET A 464 -8.64 -10.56 13.03
CA MET A 464 -8.81 -9.19 13.48
C MET A 464 -9.71 -8.43 12.52
N HIS A 465 -10.64 -7.67 13.09
CA HIS A 465 -11.49 -6.69 12.41
C HIS A 465 -11.08 -5.26 12.80
N GLU A 466 -11.83 -4.27 12.33
CA GLU A 466 -11.54 -2.86 12.61
C GLU A 466 -11.55 -2.55 14.12
N THR A 467 -12.52 -3.09 14.85
CA THR A 467 -12.70 -2.83 16.29
C THR A 467 -12.72 -4.07 17.15
N GLY A 468 -12.59 -5.26 16.55
CA GLY A 468 -12.77 -6.51 17.28
C GLY A 468 -11.95 -7.67 16.76
N VAL A 469 -12.09 -8.79 17.45
CA VAL A 469 -11.44 -10.06 17.11
C VAL A 469 -12.44 -11.20 17.21
N ASN A 470 -12.45 -12.03 16.18
CA ASN A 470 -13.21 -13.29 16.15
C ASN A 470 -12.25 -14.48 16.20
N ILE A 471 -12.59 -15.49 16.99
CA ILE A 471 -11.79 -16.71 17.12
C ILE A 471 -12.66 -17.92 16.81
N TRP A 472 -12.12 -18.80 15.98
CA TRP A 472 -12.71 -20.10 15.65
C TRP A 472 -11.80 -21.23 16.10
N ARG A 473 -12.41 -22.35 16.52
CA ARG A 473 -11.72 -23.61 16.76
C ARG A 473 -11.86 -24.50 15.53
N VAL A 474 -10.77 -25.08 15.06
CA VAL A 474 -10.74 -26.09 14.00
C VAL A 474 -10.80 -27.47 14.64
N LEU A 475 -11.88 -28.20 14.41
CA LEU A 475 -12.06 -29.55 14.90
C LEU A 475 -11.22 -30.53 14.07
N GLY A 476 -10.73 -31.60 14.67
CA GLY A 476 -10.02 -32.66 13.96
C GLY A 476 -10.93 -33.35 12.94
N ILE A 477 -10.33 -33.93 11.91
CA ILE A 477 -11.04 -34.79 10.99
C ILE A 477 -11.44 -36.03 11.82
N PRO A 478 -12.75 -36.37 11.94
CA PRO A 478 -13.13 -37.57 12.64
C PRO A 478 -12.46 -38.78 11.92
N ASP A 479 -11.73 -39.59 12.68
CA ASP A 479 -11.19 -40.84 12.17
C ASP A 479 -12.34 -41.65 11.55
N SER A 480 -12.21 -41.94 10.24
CA SER A 480 -13.25 -42.62 9.46
C SER A 480 -13.54 -44.05 9.93
N ASP A 481 -12.83 -44.54 10.94
CA ASP A 481 -12.95 -45.92 11.46
C ASP A 481 -13.76 -46.03 12.75
N VAL A 482 -14.24 -44.94 13.33
CA VAL A 482 -15.19 -45.01 14.47
C VAL A 482 -16.60 -44.95 13.89
N ILE A 483 -17.12 -46.10 13.44
CA ILE A 483 -18.55 -46.31 13.22
C ILE A 483 -19.20 -46.30 14.60
N VAL A 484 -19.75 -45.16 15.01
CA VAL A 484 -20.65 -45.12 16.15
C VAL A 484 -21.98 -45.74 15.71
N ASP A 485 -22.15 -47.00 16.10
CA ASP A 485 -23.43 -47.72 15.93
C ASP A 485 -24.55 -46.88 16.55
N GLY A 486 -25.46 -46.37 15.73
CA GLY A 486 -26.70 -45.76 16.19
C GLY A 486 -27.08 -44.38 15.66
N VAL A 487 -26.41 -43.86 14.66
CA VAL A 487 -26.82 -42.60 13.99
C VAL A 487 -27.39 -42.91 12.63
N ASP A 488 -28.63 -42.51 12.39
CA ASP A 488 -29.33 -42.65 11.11
C ASP A 488 -28.50 -42.11 9.92
N PRO A 489 -28.34 -42.87 8.82
CA PRO A 489 -27.57 -42.48 7.65
C PRO A 489 -28.26 -41.39 6.80
N SER A 490 -29.35 -40.77 7.28
CA SER A 490 -30.14 -39.76 6.56
C SER A 490 -29.73 -38.30 6.87
N THR A 491 -28.74 -38.06 7.71
CA THR A 491 -28.18 -36.71 7.92
C THR A 491 -27.14 -36.42 6.84
N ASP A 492 -27.42 -35.42 6.02
CA ASP A 492 -26.55 -34.94 4.94
C ASP A 492 -25.11 -34.73 5.43
N PRO A 493 -24.11 -35.26 4.70
CA PRO A 493 -22.69 -35.10 5.06
C PRO A 493 -22.23 -33.62 5.07
N GLU A 494 -23.05 -32.69 4.58
CA GLU A 494 -22.76 -31.23 4.58
C GLU A 494 -22.97 -30.55 5.95
N THR A 495 -23.58 -31.22 6.94
CA THR A 495 -23.89 -30.60 8.24
C THR A 495 -22.82 -30.82 9.33
N ARG A 496 -21.76 -31.59 9.09
CA ARG A 496 -20.61 -31.69 10.01
C ARG A 496 -19.66 -30.52 9.75
N THR A 497 -19.94 -29.39 10.43
CA THR A 497 -19.02 -28.25 10.45
C THR A 497 -17.74 -28.69 11.15
N SER A 498 -16.60 -28.68 10.43
CA SER A 498 -15.27 -28.98 10.97
C SER A 498 -14.68 -27.81 11.76
N TRP A 499 -15.50 -26.86 12.16
CA TRP A 499 -15.11 -25.63 12.86
C TRP A 499 -16.23 -25.08 13.73
N GLU A 500 -15.84 -24.32 14.74
CA GLU A 500 -16.75 -23.71 15.73
C GLU A 500 -16.28 -22.30 16.05
N LYS A 501 -17.19 -21.31 16.07
CA LYS A 501 -16.89 -19.96 16.55
C LYS A 501 -16.90 -19.93 18.07
N VAL A 502 -15.76 -19.71 18.70
CA VAL A 502 -15.59 -19.79 20.15
C VAL A 502 -15.49 -18.44 20.86
N LEU A 503 -15.21 -17.36 20.10
CA LEU A 503 -15.16 -16.00 20.65
C LEU A 503 -15.54 -14.99 19.56
N GLU A 504 -16.36 -14.01 19.94
CA GLU A 504 -16.61 -12.75 19.23
C GLU A 504 -16.48 -11.61 20.22
N MET A 505 -15.55 -10.69 19.96
CA MET A 505 -15.22 -9.63 20.91
C MET A 505 -15.04 -8.30 20.18
N ASP A 506 -15.87 -7.31 20.55
CA ASP A 506 -15.71 -5.93 20.14
C ASP A 506 -15.02 -5.13 21.25
N LEU A 507 -14.12 -4.24 20.84
CA LEU A 507 -13.27 -3.47 21.71
C LEU A 507 -13.56 -1.97 21.58
N ASN A 508 -13.54 -1.26 22.68
CA ASN A 508 -13.51 0.20 22.64
C ASN A 508 -12.08 0.64 22.31
N VAL A 509 -11.88 1.20 21.14
CA VAL A 509 -10.59 1.59 20.55
C VAL A 509 -10.63 3.05 20.12
N ARG A 510 -9.47 3.72 20.10
CA ARG A 510 -9.34 5.10 19.62
C ARG A 510 -9.10 5.17 18.11
N THR A 511 -8.37 4.20 17.60
CA THR A 511 -8.16 4.00 16.16
C THR A 511 -8.51 2.56 15.81
N ASN A 512 -8.64 2.28 14.53
CA ASN A 512 -8.77 0.90 14.09
C ASN A 512 -7.61 0.06 14.61
N LEU A 513 -7.88 -1.22 14.87
CA LEU A 513 -6.87 -2.17 15.33
C LEU A 513 -5.78 -2.33 14.26
N ILE A 514 -4.52 -2.41 14.72
CA ILE A 514 -3.36 -2.51 13.83
C ILE A 514 -2.65 -3.86 13.93
N ALA A 515 -2.70 -4.50 15.09
CA ALA A 515 -2.02 -5.77 15.32
C ALA A 515 -2.76 -6.64 16.33
N THR A 516 -2.67 -7.95 16.11
CA THR A 516 -3.13 -8.99 17.04
C THR A 516 -2.16 -10.15 17.00
N ALA A 517 -2.02 -10.85 18.13
CA ALA A 517 -1.32 -12.12 18.19
C ALA A 517 -1.99 -13.04 19.22
N LEU A 518 -1.97 -14.33 18.93
CA LEU A 518 -2.48 -15.39 19.79
C LEU A 518 -1.33 -16.32 20.17
N SER A 519 -1.20 -16.69 21.44
CA SER A 519 -0.19 -17.64 21.88
C SER A 519 -0.46 -19.05 21.35
N ASP A 520 0.59 -19.85 21.22
CA ASP A 520 0.50 -21.18 20.62
C ASP A 520 -0.35 -22.18 21.46
N ASP A 521 -0.40 -21.95 22.77
CA ASP A 521 -1.23 -22.67 23.72
C ASP A 521 -2.70 -22.17 23.78
N GLY A 522 -3.01 -21.04 23.11
CA GLY A 522 -4.34 -20.43 23.11
C GLY A 522 -4.72 -19.70 24.41
N ARG A 523 -3.78 -19.52 25.36
CA ARG A 523 -4.06 -18.87 26.66
C ARG A 523 -4.05 -17.34 26.55
N TRP A 524 -3.14 -16.77 25.74
CA TRP A 524 -2.93 -15.33 25.67
C TRP A 524 -3.35 -14.76 24.32
N LEU A 525 -4.13 -13.69 24.37
CA LEU A 525 -4.48 -12.87 23.21
C LEU A 525 -4.03 -11.44 23.48
N VAL A 526 -3.23 -10.88 22.57
CA VAL A 526 -2.89 -9.46 22.58
C VAL A 526 -3.51 -8.78 21.35
N VAL A 527 -4.06 -7.59 21.57
CA VAL A 527 -4.70 -6.77 20.54
C VAL A 527 -4.29 -5.33 20.77
N SER A 528 -3.98 -4.60 19.71
CA SER A 528 -3.53 -3.22 19.81
C SER A 528 -4.18 -2.31 18.77
N ASP A 529 -4.58 -1.14 19.21
CA ASP A 529 -4.71 0.03 18.35
C ASP A 529 -3.39 0.84 18.36
N LEU A 530 -3.35 2.01 17.73
CA LEU A 530 -2.15 2.85 17.67
C LEU A 530 -1.70 3.36 19.05
N TYR A 531 -2.62 3.52 19.99
CA TYR A 531 -2.39 4.19 21.28
C TYR A 531 -2.35 3.24 22.47
N GLU A 532 -3.01 2.08 22.38
CA GLU A 532 -3.15 1.16 23.52
C GLU A 532 -3.05 -0.32 23.08
N ALA A 533 -2.14 -1.06 23.70
CA ALA A 533 -2.12 -2.52 23.62
C ALA A 533 -2.89 -3.14 24.81
N LYS A 534 -3.76 -4.10 24.52
CA LYS A 534 -4.60 -4.81 25.49
C LYS A 534 -4.25 -6.28 25.48
N LEU A 535 -3.92 -6.83 26.66
CA LEU A 535 -3.65 -8.25 26.85
C LEU A 535 -4.85 -8.92 27.52
N PHE A 536 -5.25 -10.07 26.98
CA PHE A 536 -6.34 -10.89 27.49
C PHE A 536 -5.84 -12.30 27.81
N GLU A 537 -6.22 -12.82 28.97
CA GLU A 537 -6.11 -14.22 29.30
C GLU A 537 -7.41 -14.92 28.87
N LEU A 538 -7.26 -15.96 28.07
CA LEU A 538 -8.37 -16.74 27.54
C LEU A 538 -8.54 -18.03 28.38
N SER A 539 -9.76 -18.31 28.82
CA SER A 539 -10.11 -19.54 29.51
C SER A 539 -11.36 -20.14 28.88
N PHE A 540 -11.44 -21.47 28.84
CA PHE A 540 -12.64 -22.12 28.34
C PHE A 540 -13.72 -22.21 29.42
N ASN A 541 -14.91 -21.78 29.07
CA ASN A 541 -16.09 -22.02 29.90
C ASN A 541 -16.54 -23.49 29.83
N PRO A 542 -17.36 -24.01 30.80
CA PRO A 542 -17.95 -25.32 30.69
C PRO A 542 -18.76 -25.58 29.41
N ALA A 543 -19.24 -24.53 28.74
CA ALA A 543 -19.93 -24.59 27.45
C ALA A 543 -18.98 -24.66 26.24
N GLY A 544 -17.67 -24.74 26.43
CA GLY A 544 -16.67 -24.81 25.35
C GLY A 544 -16.31 -23.46 24.71
N LEU A 545 -16.97 -22.38 25.11
CA LEU A 545 -16.69 -21.03 24.60
C LEU A 545 -15.51 -20.40 25.33
N LEU A 546 -14.72 -19.57 24.64
CA LEU A 546 -13.64 -18.79 25.22
C LEU A 546 -14.19 -17.60 26.02
N LYS A 547 -13.69 -17.42 27.23
CA LYS A 547 -13.95 -16.28 28.10
C LYS A 547 -12.69 -15.43 28.18
N PRO A 548 -12.68 -14.20 27.62
CA PRO A 548 -11.55 -13.29 27.74
C PRO A 548 -11.55 -12.59 29.11
N SER A 549 -10.40 -12.52 29.75
CA SER A 549 -10.14 -11.77 30.98
C SER A 549 -9.06 -10.73 30.71
N ARG A 550 -9.40 -9.44 30.78
CA ARG A 550 -8.43 -8.38 30.52
C ARG A 550 -7.43 -8.23 31.66
N VAL A 551 -6.15 -8.25 31.36
CA VAL A 551 -5.05 -7.95 32.28
C VAL A 551 -4.85 -6.43 32.35
N ARG A 552 -5.49 -5.78 33.36
CA ARG A 552 -5.53 -4.31 33.45
C ARG A 552 -4.17 -3.68 33.79
N THR A 553 -3.32 -4.39 34.50
CA THR A 553 -1.96 -3.95 34.86
C THR A 553 -1.03 -3.84 33.67
N PHE A 554 -1.33 -4.49 32.55
CA PHE A 554 -0.50 -4.52 31.35
C PHE A 554 -0.23 -3.12 30.79
N THR A 555 -1.27 -2.30 30.60
CA THR A 555 -1.14 -0.95 30.04
C THR A 555 -0.27 -0.06 30.93
N SER A 556 -0.47 -0.08 32.27
CA SER A 556 0.30 0.74 33.21
C SER A 556 1.78 0.36 33.27
N ILE A 557 2.10 -0.93 33.11
CA ILE A 557 3.48 -1.42 33.07
C ILE A 557 4.18 -0.91 31.79
N LEU A 558 3.49 -0.92 30.65
CA LEU A 558 4.01 -0.40 29.41
C LEU A 558 4.23 1.12 29.48
N GLU A 559 3.24 1.87 29.98
CA GLU A 559 3.35 3.32 30.18
C GLU A 559 4.57 3.71 30.98
N ASN A 560 4.77 3.10 32.14
CA ASN A 560 5.91 3.37 33.01
C ASN A 560 7.24 3.12 32.30
N ARG A 561 7.33 2.09 31.46
CA ARG A 561 8.57 1.72 30.80
C ARG A 561 8.88 2.60 29.58
N ILE A 562 7.86 2.92 28.79
CA ILE A 562 7.99 3.76 27.60
C ILE A 562 8.27 5.22 28.01
N THR A 563 7.57 5.74 29.03
CA THR A 563 7.80 7.10 29.55
C THR A 563 9.23 7.28 30.04
N ALA A 564 9.83 6.27 30.63
CA ALA A 564 11.24 6.32 31.08
C ALA A 564 12.25 6.47 29.94
N GLN A 565 11.87 6.16 28.70
CA GLN A 565 12.75 6.18 27.53
C GLN A 565 12.36 7.20 26.44
N SER A 566 11.17 7.76 26.49
CA SER A 566 10.66 8.70 25.50
C SER A 566 10.03 9.91 26.17
N SER A 567 10.41 11.11 25.74
CA SER A 567 9.82 12.38 26.21
C SER A 567 8.49 12.74 25.53
N GLN A 568 7.84 11.81 24.83
CA GLN A 568 6.62 12.09 24.09
C GLN A 568 5.39 12.18 25.00
N ASN A 569 4.57 13.20 24.80
CA ASN A 569 3.25 13.34 25.39
C ASN A 569 2.19 13.49 24.26
N PRO A 570 1.10 12.70 24.23
CA PRO A 570 0.79 11.58 25.13
C PRO A 570 1.62 10.32 24.83
N VAL A 571 1.90 9.52 25.86
CA VAL A 571 2.61 8.25 25.75
C VAL A 571 1.70 7.22 25.06
N SER A 572 2.15 6.65 23.94
CA SER A 572 1.47 5.55 23.28
C SER A 572 2.02 4.21 23.76
N THR A 573 1.15 3.35 24.25
CA THR A 573 1.44 1.94 24.60
C THR A 573 1.05 0.97 23.48
N GLY A 574 0.67 1.47 22.28
CA GLY A 574 0.29 0.66 21.13
C GLY A 574 1.47 -0.11 20.53
N GLY A 575 1.20 -1.30 20.02
CA GLY A 575 2.16 -2.15 19.32
C GLY A 575 1.82 -2.35 17.86
N SER A 576 2.82 -2.26 16.98
CA SER A 576 2.68 -2.50 15.53
C SER A 576 2.81 -3.98 15.16
N SER A 577 3.50 -4.77 15.98
CA SER A 577 3.70 -6.21 15.77
C SER A 577 3.92 -6.91 17.10
N PHE A 578 3.43 -8.13 17.18
CA PHE A 578 3.54 -8.97 18.38
C PHE A 578 3.96 -10.39 17.98
N THR A 579 4.75 -11.02 18.82
CA THR A 579 5.07 -12.45 18.69
C THR A 579 5.26 -13.07 20.07
N PHE A 580 4.81 -14.29 20.24
CA PHE A 580 5.03 -15.08 21.47
C PHE A 580 6.22 -16.01 21.29
N THR A 581 6.88 -16.36 22.39
CA THR A 581 7.80 -17.49 22.38
C THR A 581 7.03 -18.81 22.24
N PRO A 582 7.63 -19.89 21.68
CA PRO A 582 6.95 -21.17 21.45
C PRO A 582 6.42 -21.84 22.73
N ASP A 583 6.99 -21.49 23.88
CA ASP A 583 6.54 -21.92 25.22
C ASP A 583 5.46 -21.00 25.80
N SER A 584 5.06 -19.94 25.09
CA SER A 584 4.09 -18.91 25.51
C SER A 584 4.46 -18.17 26.81
N SER A 585 5.71 -18.25 27.26
CA SER A 585 6.17 -17.62 28.52
C SER A 585 6.48 -16.12 28.32
N LYS A 586 6.92 -15.71 27.12
CA LYS A 586 7.29 -14.33 26.84
C LYS A 586 6.49 -13.77 25.65
N LEU A 587 6.14 -12.50 25.75
CA LEU A 587 5.55 -11.71 24.68
C LEU A 587 6.58 -10.68 24.22
N ILE A 588 6.86 -10.64 22.94
CA ILE A 588 7.68 -9.62 22.29
C ILE A 588 6.75 -8.64 21.58
N MET A 589 6.92 -7.35 21.85
CA MET A 589 6.12 -6.28 21.29
C MET A 589 7.02 -5.25 20.59
N ALA A 590 6.71 -4.92 19.36
CA ALA A 590 7.25 -3.73 18.67
C ALA A 590 6.31 -2.56 18.93
N SER A 591 6.81 -1.46 19.49
CA SER A 591 6.03 -0.25 19.73
C SER A 591 5.65 0.43 18.42
N ALA A 592 4.40 0.88 18.29
CA ALA A 592 3.87 1.47 17.07
C ALA A 592 4.49 2.85 16.73
N ILE A 593 4.82 3.65 17.74
CA ILE A 593 5.26 5.04 17.55
C ILE A 593 6.75 5.21 17.86
N THR A 594 7.30 4.47 18.82
CA THR A 594 8.65 4.71 19.36
C THR A 594 9.72 3.81 18.75
N SER A 595 9.36 2.84 17.91
CA SER A 595 10.29 1.86 17.32
C SER A 595 11.10 1.03 18.35
N LEU A 596 10.59 0.95 19.58
CA LEU A 596 11.16 0.16 20.66
C LEU A 596 10.67 -1.28 20.58
N ILE A 597 11.53 -2.23 20.94
CA ILE A 597 11.15 -3.63 21.13
C ILE A 597 11.13 -3.92 22.62
N LEU A 598 10.00 -4.40 23.14
CA LEU A 598 9.83 -4.77 24.52
C LEU A 598 9.72 -6.29 24.64
N VAL A 599 10.47 -6.88 25.56
CA VAL A 599 10.36 -8.29 25.96
C VAL A 599 9.65 -8.34 27.29
N ILE A 600 8.51 -9.01 27.33
CA ILE A 600 7.57 -9.05 28.44
C ILE A 600 7.44 -10.51 28.91
N ASP A 601 7.66 -10.75 30.19
CA ASP A 601 7.46 -12.04 30.83
C ASP A 601 5.99 -12.19 31.24
N LEU A 602 5.40 -13.34 30.90
CA LEU A 602 4.02 -13.71 31.23
C LEU A 602 3.95 -14.93 32.17
N SER A 603 5.10 -15.45 32.61
CA SER A 603 5.16 -16.63 33.47
C SER A 603 4.79 -16.32 34.92
N SER A 604 4.93 -15.05 35.34
CA SER A 604 4.57 -14.58 36.68
C SER A 604 3.09 -14.17 36.78
N GLU A 605 2.54 -14.06 37.99
CA GLU A 605 1.14 -13.65 38.21
C GLU A 605 0.76 -12.32 37.58
N ALA A 606 1.76 -11.40 37.45
CA ALA A 606 1.60 -10.13 36.76
C ALA A 606 2.66 -10.02 35.66
N PRO A 607 2.29 -9.55 34.45
CA PRO A 607 3.26 -9.31 33.36
C PRO A 607 4.37 -8.36 33.82
N THR A 608 5.62 -8.65 33.45
CA THR A 608 6.77 -7.77 33.74
C THR A 608 7.61 -7.52 32.49
N VAL A 609 8.05 -6.27 32.29
CA VAL A 609 8.95 -5.93 31.18
C VAL A 609 10.38 -6.26 31.58
N LEU A 610 10.94 -7.31 30.98
CA LEU A 610 12.30 -7.75 31.24
C LEU A 610 13.30 -6.76 30.66
N ARG A 611 13.12 -6.36 29.41
CA ARG A 611 14.01 -5.42 28.73
C ARG A 611 13.32 -4.67 27.58
N THR A 612 13.88 -3.50 27.29
CA THR A 612 13.52 -2.70 26.10
C THR A 612 14.76 -2.52 25.23
N PHE A 613 14.63 -2.78 23.95
CA PHE A 613 15.67 -2.60 22.95
C PHE A 613 15.39 -1.37 22.08
N ASN A 614 16.41 -0.58 21.78
CA ASN A 614 16.35 0.67 21.04
C ASN A 614 17.19 0.68 19.75
N GLN A 615 17.65 -0.47 19.27
CA GLN A 615 18.50 -0.59 18.09
C GLN A 615 17.88 -0.01 16.83
N HIS A 616 16.55 -0.09 16.71
CA HIS A 616 15.80 0.50 15.60
C HIS A 616 15.60 2.02 15.71
N CYS A 617 15.80 2.62 16.88
CA CYS A 617 15.59 4.06 17.08
C CYS A 617 16.71 4.92 16.45
N ASN A 618 17.89 4.35 16.22
CA ASN A 618 19.01 5.06 15.66
C ASN A 618 19.00 4.95 14.13
N ALA A 619 18.57 6.00 13.45
CA ALA A 619 18.86 6.23 12.04
C ALA A 619 20.35 6.57 11.89
N GLY A 620 21.25 5.66 12.31
CA GLY A 620 22.69 5.84 12.15
C GLY A 620 23.01 6.08 10.68
N SER A 621 23.78 7.12 10.42
CA SER A 621 24.34 7.49 9.13
C SER A 621 24.64 6.23 8.30
N ILE A 622 23.87 6.01 7.23
CA ILE A 622 24.15 5.01 6.20
C ILE A 622 25.31 5.58 5.36
N THR A 623 26.48 5.67 5.94
CA THR A 623 27.70 5.77 5.15
C THR A 623 28.00 4.37 4.64
N SER A 624 27.88 4.24 3.31
CA SER A 624 28.27 3.06 2.53
C SER A 624 29.46 2.35 3.12
N GLY A 625 29.37 1.03 3.30
CA GLY A 625 30.30 0.11 3.93
C GLY A 625 31.80 0.31 3.67
N ARG A 626 32.36 1.31 4.27
CA ARG A 626 33.80 1.48 4.47
C ARG A 626 34.04 1.86 5.93
N VAL A 627 34.44 0.87 6.70
CA VAL A 627 35.05 1.09 8.00
C VAL A 627 36.34 1.86 7.75
N VAL A 628 36.33 3.17 7.88
CA VAL A 628 37.58 3.97 7.97
C VAL A 628 37.98 3.95 9.42
N ARG A 629 38.96 3.11 9.74
CA ARG A 629 39.73 3.18 10.99
C ARG A 629 40.54 4.47 11.02
N GLY A 630 40.24 5.31 11.97
CA GLY A 630 41.17 6.24 12.56
C GLY A 630 41.40 7.58 11.86
N THR A 631 40.86 8.63 12.46
CA THR A 631 41.70 9.76 12.95
C THR A 631 40.81 10.63 13.84
N ASN A 632 41.28 10.78 15.09
CA ASN A 632 40.76 11.81 15.99
C ASN A 632 41.02 13.19 15.40
N LYS A 633 40.01 13.92 15.03
CA LYS A 633 40.02 15.39 15.00
C LYS A 633 38.75 15.87 15.69
N ARG A 634 38.96 16.39 16.90
CA ARG A 634 38.05 17.30 17.56
C ARG A 634 37.90 18.52 16.64
N THR A 635 36.73 18.73 16.12
CA THR A 635 36.26 20.03 15.63
C THR A 635 35.00 20.37 16.41
N SER A 636 35.06 21.54 16.97
CA SER A 636 34.13 22.27 17.80
C SER A 636 32.65 22.13 17.42
N ASP A 637 31.87 21.88 18.48
CA ASP A 637 30.42 22.09 18.56
C ASP A 637 30.11 23.53 18.17
N GLU A 638 29.39 23.71 17.07
CA GLU A 638 28.46 24.80 16.77
C GLU A 638 28.07 24.63 15.30
N ASP A 639 26.75 24.49 15.03
CA ASP A 639 26.05 24.35 13.73
C ASP A 639 25.66 22.93 13.28
N GLU A 640 24.88 22.23 14.13
CA GLU A 640 23.94 21.21 13.67
C GLU A 640 22.58 21.32 14.41
N GLN A 641 21.88 22.43 14.20
CA GLN A 641 20.42 22.42 14.27
C GLN A 641 19.87 22.02 12.90
N SER A 642 20.08 20.75 12.54
CA SER A 642 19.26 20.14 11.49
C SER A 642 17.83 19.97 12.06
N VAL A 643 16.93 20.82 11.59
CA VAL A 643 15.48 20.66 11.72
C VAL A 643 15.07 19.45 10.86
N GLY A 644 15.53 18.27 11.22
CA GLY A 644 15.10 16.98 10.69
C GLY A 644 14.42 16.23 11.81
N GLY A 645 13.09 16.17 11.82
CA GLY A 645 12.37 15.27 12.71
C GLY A 645 12.94 13.86 12.56
N ILE A 646 13.31 13.22 13.67
CA ILE A 646 13.74 11.82 13.70
C ILE A 646 12.58 11.01 13.13
N ASP A 647 12.71 10.51 11.90
CA ASP A 647 11.72 9.66 11.26
C ASP A 647 11.56 8.40 12.13
N SER A 648 10.36 8.16 12.58
CA SER A 648 10.03 6.94 13.33
C SER A 648 10.17 5.74 12.39
N ILE A 649 11.11 4.85 12.69
CA ILE A 649 11.43 3.67 11.89
C ILE A 649 10.40 2.58 12.18
N ALA A 650 9.71 2.10 11.15
CA ALA A 650 8.71 1.05 11.32
C ALA A 650 9.38 -0.33 11.40
N ILE A 651 9.04 -1.09 12.44
CA ILE A 651 9.42 -2.50 12.56
C ILE A 651 8.42 -3.31 11.73
N MET A 652 8.94 -3.99 10.68
CA MET A 652 8.11 -4.64 9.67
C MET A 652 7.76 -6.08 10.03
N LYS A 653 8.76 -6.87 10.45
CA LYS A 653 8.60 -8.30 10.76
C LYS A 653 9.39 -8.68 11.99
N MET A 654 8.84 -9.61 12.76
CA MET A 654 9.50 -10.25 13.89
C MET A 654 9.33 -11.76 13.79
N ALA A 655 10.34 -12.51 14.16
CA ALA A 655 10.31 -13.96 14.24
C ALA A 655 11.10 -14.45 15.44
N VAL A 656 10.57 -15.48 16.12
CA VAL A 656 11.24 -16.17 17.22
C VAL A 656 11.64 -17.55 16.74
N SER A 657 12.83 -18.02 17.15
CA SER A 657 13.30 -19.37 16.80
C SER A 657 12.47 -20.45 17.50
N PRO A 658 12.38 -21.66 16.94
CA PRO A 658 11.59 -22.76 17.49
C PRO A 658 12.00 -23.20 18.91
N ASP A 659 13.27 -22.97 19.27
CA ASP A 659 13.82 -23.23 20.62
C ASP A 659 13.56 -22.06 21.60
N GLY A 660 13.05 -20.92 21.11
CA GLY A 660 12.81 -19.73 21.93
C GLY A 660 14.04 -18.89 22.23
N GLN A 661 15.25 -19.26 21.77
CA GLN A 661 16.51 -18.60 22.10
C GLN A 661 16.73 -17.30 21.27
N TRP A 662 16.35 -17.29 19.99
CA TRP A 662 16.66 -16.20 19.09
C TRP A 662 15.44 -15.40 18.69
N LEU A 663 15.57 -14.07 18.66
CA LEU A 663 14.60 -13.15 18.10
C LEU A 663 15.25 -12.41 16.91
N ALA A 664 14.64 -12.48 15.75
CA ALA A 664 15.00 -11.69 14.57
C ALA A 664 13.94 -10.60 14.36
N THR A 665 14.38 -9.39 14.07
CA THR A 665 13.50 -8.25 13.77
C THR A 665 13.99 -7.51 12.56
N SER A 666 13.09 -7.08 11.69
CA SER A 666 13.42 -6.28 10.49
C SER A 666 12.69 -4.95 10.49
N ASP A 667 13.33 -3.95 9.91
CA ASP A 667 12.79 -2.60 9.74
C ASP A 667 12.60 -2.20 8.27
N ASP A 668 12.00 -1.03 8.05
CA ASP A 668 11.76 -0.44 6.73
C ASP A 668 13.03 0.04 6.03
N PHE A 669 14.18 0.14 6.75
CA PHE A 669 15.52 0.38 6.18
C PHE A 669 16.25 -0.90 5.78
N CYS A 670 15.54 -2.03 5.68
CA CYS A 670 16.10 -3.33 5.27
C CYS A 670 17.18 -3.89 6.23
N ARG A 671 17.23 -3.43 7.50
CA ARG A 671 18.14 -3.91 8.52
C ARG A 671 17.51 -5.06 9.29
N ILE A 672 18.29 -6.07 9.63
CA ILE A 672 17.86 -7.17 10.48
C ILE A 672 18.74 -7.21 11.73
N PHE A 673 18.11 -7.14 12.90
CA PHE A 673 18.76 -7.27 14.20
C PHE A 673 18.42 -8.61 14.83
N ILE A 674 19.43 -9.26 15.43
CA ILE A 674 19.28 -10.53 16.14
C ILE A 674 19.51 -10.28 17.63
N PHE A 675 18.59 -10.79 18.43
CA PHE A 675 18.64 -10.74 19.88
C PHE A 675 18.63 -12.15 20.43
N ASN A 676 19.39 -12.38 21.51
CA ASN A 676 19.33 -13.60 22.29
C ASN A 676 18.33 -13.40 23.43
N LEU A 677 17.29 -14.22 23.50
CA LEU A 677 16.20 -14.11 24.49
C LEU A 677 16.54 -14.79 25.82
N ASP A 678 17.57 -15.62 25.91
CA ASP A 678 18.03 -16.23 27.16
C ASP A 678 18.86 -15.23 27.95
N SER A 679 19.84 -14.60 27.28
CA SER A 679 20.65 -13.54 27.89
C SER A 679 19.97 -12.17 27.88
N ILE A 680 18.88 -12.02 27.11
CA ILE A 680 18.11 -10.79 26.89
C ILE A 680 19.04 -9.65 26.43
N GLN A 681 19.84 -9.92 25.39
CA GLN A 681 20.83 -8.99 24.84
C GLN A 681 20.75 -8.95 23.30
N HIS A 682 21.17 -7.80 22.75
CA HIS A 682 21.44 -7.71 21.31
C HIS A 682 22.66 -8.59 21.00
N HIS A 683 22.55 -9.45 20.01
CA HIS A 683 23.63 -10.34 19.60
C HIS A 683 24.39 -9.78 18.40
N THR A 684 23.72 -9.58 17.27
CA THR A 684 24.39 -9.11 16.05
C THR A 684 23.40 -8.41 15.10
N THR A 685 23.95 -7.66 14.17
CA THR A 685 23.20 -7.08 13.04
C THR A 685 23.60 -7.81 11.77
N LEU A 686 22.63 -8.38 11.06
CA LEU A 686 22.88 -9.09 9.82
C LEU A 686 23.20 -8.13 8.66
N PRO A 687 23.84 -8.61 7.59
CA PRO A 687 24.01 -7.82 6.37
C PRO A 687 22.68 -7.26 5.86
N SER A 688 22.69 -5.99 5.44
CA SER A 688 21.49 -5.33 4.93
C SER A 688 20.95 -6.02 3.69
N LEU A 689 19.63 -6.11 3.61
CA LEU A 689 18.90 -6.64 2.47
C LEU A 689 18.74 -5.58 1.37
N PRO A 690 18.60 -5.96 0.10
CA PRO A 690 18.30 -5.02 -0.98
C PRO A 690 16.87 -4.46 -0.89
N LEU A 691 15.94 -5.23 -0.31
CA LEU A 691 14.53 -4.89 -0.12
C LEU A 691 14.08 -5.31 1.29
N PRO A 692 13.06 -4.67 1.86
CA PRO A 692 12.51 -5.11 3.14
C PRO A 692 11.85 -6.49 2.99
N PRO A 693 12.08 -7.42 3.93
CA PRO A 693 11.58 -8.79 3.80
C PRO A 693 10.05 -8.84 3.93
N SER A 694 9.40 -9.59 3.03
CA SER A 694 7.98 -9.93 3.14
C SER A 694 7.73 -11.01 4.20
N VAL A 695 8.67 -11.94 4.37
CA VAL A 695 8.62 -13.02 5.36
C VAL A 695 9.97 -13.14 6.06
N LEU A 696 9.90 -13.32 7.38
CA LEU A 696 11.04 -13.62 8.23
C LEU A 696 10.66 -14.86 9.07
N VAL A 697 11.44 -15.93 8.97
CA VAL A 697 11.12 -17.18 9.66
C VAL A 697 12.36 -18.02 9.94
N PHE A 698 12.42 -18.66 11.12
CA PHE A 698 13.46 -19.63 11.44
C PHE A 698 13.09 -21.03 10.96
N LEU A 699 14.10 -21.83 10.70
CA LEU A 699 13.89 -23.23 10.36
C LEU A 699 13.54 -24.06 11.58
N PRO A 700 12.52 -24.92 11.51
CA PRO A 700 12.13 -25.74 12.66
C PRO A 700 13.20 -26.74 13.10
N ASP A 701 14.00 -27.26 12.16
CA ASP A 701 15.05 -28.27 12.48
C ASP A 701 16.41 -27.67 12.81
N ASN A 702 16.63 -26.40 12.46
CA ASN A 702 17.87 -25.67 12.74
C ASN A 702 17.55 -24.24 13.18
N PRO A 703 17.38 -24.01 14.48
CA PRO A 703 16.98 -22.71 15.01
C PRO A 703 18.03 -21.61 14.78
N GLN A 704 19.25 -21.97 14.36
CA GLN A 704 20.31 -21.02 14.02
C GLN A 704 20.20 -20.48 12.59
N ILE A 705 19.33 -21.04 11.77
CA ILE A 705 19.15 -20.60 10.38
C ILE A 705 17.88 -19.77 10.23
N LEU A 706 18.06 -18.53 9.77
CA LEU A 706 16.99 -17.59 9.48
C LEU A 706 16.79 -17.48 7.97
N LEU A 707 15.55 -17.60 7.53
CA LEU A 707 15.12 -17.31 6.16
C LEU A 707 14.48 -15.94 6.09
N ALA A 708 14.94 -15.10 5.20
CA ALA A 708 14.32 -13.84 4.83
C ALA A 708 13.89 -13.92 3.35
N VAL A 709 12.59 -13.84 3.09
CA VAL A 709 12.04 -13.84 1.73
C VAL A 709 11.72 -12.40 1.35
N LEU A 710 12.19 -12.00 0.16
CA LEU A 710 11.96 -10.67 -0.35
C LEU A 710 10.75 -10.60 -1.29
N PRO A 711 10.22 -9.41 -1.54
CA PRO A 711 9.09 -9.22 -2.44
C PRO A 711 9.28 -9.70 -3.87
N ASN A 712 10.51 -9.73 -4.37
CA ASN A 712 10.88 -10.27 -5.68
C ASN A 712 11.01 -11.81 -5.69
N ASN A 713 10.52 -12.47 -4.62
CA ASN A 713 10.58 -13.92 -4.42
C ASN A 713 12.00 -14.48 -4.32
N THR A 714 13.00 -13.65 -4.03
CA THR A 714 14.34 -14.13 -3.67
C THR A 714 14.39 -14.51 -2.19
N ILE A 715 15.20 -15.52 -1.86
CA ILE A 715 15.33 -16.06 -0.50
C ILE A 715 16.74 -15.82 -0.01
N HIS A 716 16.90 -15.09 1.08
CA HIS A 716 18.17 -14.87 1.76
C HIS A 716 18.25 -15.73 3.01
N ILE A 717 19.39 -16.35 3.23
CA ILE A 717 19.61 -17.31 4.30
C ILE A 717 20.76 -16.83 5.16
N PHE A 718 20.55 -16.78 6.48
CA PHE A 718 21.54 -16.30 7.44
C PHE A 718 21.75 -17.31 8.55
N HIS A 719 22.99 -17.45 8.99
CA HIS A 719 23.33 -18.15 10.22
C HIS A 719 23.39 -17.12 11.36
N VAL A 720 22.41 -17.15 12.25
CA VAL A 720 22.23 -16.07 13.26
C VAL A 720 23.34 -16.02 14.30
N GLU A 721 23.89 -17.17 14.72
CA GLU A 721 24.97 -17.24 15.71
C GLU A 721 26.29 -16.67 15.18
N HIS A 722 26.60 -16.89 13.90
CA HIS A 722 27.81 -16.35 13.26
C HIS A 722 27.60 -14.97 12.61
N GLY A 723 26.36 -14.54 12.41
CA GLY A 723 26.01 -13.25 11.80
C GLY A 723 26.32 -13.15 10.30
N GLU A 724 26.43 -14.29 9.60
CA GLU A 724 26.86 -14.32 8.20
C GLU A 724 25.98 -15.20 7.31
N VAL A 725 26.15 -15.02 5.99
CA VAL A 725 25.48 -15.83 4.97
C VAL A 725 26.28 -17.11 4.77
N PRO A 726 25.70 -18.30 5.03
CA PRO A 726 26.41 -19.56 4.80
C PRO A 726 26.75 -19.75 3.31
N SER A 727 27.84 -20.46 3.03
CA SER A 727 28.35 -20.66 1.66
C SER A 727 27.28 -21.22 0.70
N TRP A 728 26.48 -22.16 1.15
CA TRP A 728 25.39 -22.76 0.38
C TRP A 728 24.20 -21.78 0.16
N GLY A 729 23.99 -20.82 1.08
CA GLY A 729 22.94 -19.80 0.98
C GLY A 729 23.21 -18.79 -0.13
N ARG A 730 24.49 -18.51 -0.45
CA ARG A 730 24.84 -17.54 -1.51
C ARG A 730 24.40 -17.99 -2.91
N GLU A 731 24.44 -19.29 -3.16
CA GLU A 731 24.05 -19.85 -4.45
C GLU A 731 22.57 -20.30 -4.50
N PHE A 732 21.85 -20.20 -3.40
CA PHE A 732 20.51 -20.75 -3.26
C PHE A 732 19.54 -20.15 -4.30
N ASN A 733 19.54 -18.83 -4.49
CA ASN A 733 18.66 -18.15 -5.44
C ASN A 733 18.91 -18.54 -6.90
N SER A 734 20.17 -18.83 -7.26
CA SER A 734 20.51 -19.29 -8.63
C SER A 734 19.94 -20.67 -8.96
N ARG A 735 19.59 -21.43 -7.94
CA ARG A 735 19.03 -22.79 -8.03
C ARG A 735 17.51 -22.83 -7.94
N LEU A 736 16.87 -21.71 -7.58
CA LEU A 736 15.42 -21.62 -7.50
C LEU A 736 14.79 -21.79 -8.90
N PRO A 737 13.64 -22.48 -8.97
CA PRO A 737 12.91 -22.61 -10.24
C PRO A 737 12.47 -21.25 -10.77
N LYS A 738 12.62 -21.02 -12.06
CA LYS A 738 12.20 -19.76 -12.70
C LYS A 738 10.71 -19.44 -12.49
N GLN A 739 9.86 -20.47 -12.42
CA GLN A 739 8.43 -20.32 -12.17
C GLN A 739 8.15 -19.70 -10.80
N PHE A 740 8.96 -20.04 -9.79
CA PHE A 740 8.85 -19.45 -8.43
C PHE A 740 9.28 -17.99 -8.44
N LEU A 741 10.44 -17.68 -9.02
CA LEU A 741 10.96 -16.30 -9.10
C LEU A 741 10.07 -15.37 -9.94
N SER A 742 9.42 -15.92 -10.99
CA SER A 742 8.53 -15.15 -11.88
C SER A 742 7.06 -15.17 -11.45
N ALA A 743 6.73 -15.64 -10.24
CA ALA A 743 5.37 -15.60 -9.73
C ALA A 743 4.86 -14.13 -9.66
N ALA A 744 3.62 -13.93 -10.12
CA ALA A 744 3.07 -12.58 -10.25
C ALA A 744 2.90 -11.86 -8.90
N ASP A 745 2.56 -12.62 -7.86
CA ASP A 745 2.39 -12.09 -6.50
C ASP A 745 3.61 -12.46 -5.64
N PRO A 746 4.02 -11.60 -4.69
CA PRO A 746 5.10 -11.90 -3.77
C PRO A 746 4.72 -13.04 -2.82
N VAL A 747 5.73 -13.71 -2.26
CA VAL A 747 5.54 -14.62 -1.13
C VAL A 747 5.01 -13.82 0.06
N ILE A 748 3.86 -14.24 0.60
CA ILE A 748 3.23 -13.64 1.78
C ILE A 748 3.58 -14.43 3.04
N GLY A 749 3.78 -15.75 2.92
CA GLY A 749 4.12 -16.56 4.06
C GLY A 749 4.80 -17.87 3.69
N VAL A 750 5.39 -18.50 4.69
CA VAL A 750 6.06 -19.80 4.60
C VAL A 750 5.57 -20.65 5.78
N ALA A 751 5.16 -21.87 5.49
CA ALA A 751 4.71 -22.83 6.50
C ALA A 751 5.60 -24.07 6.46
N PHE A 752 5.98 -24.55 7.65
CA PHE A 752 6.76 -25.77 7.84
C PHE A 752 5.93 -26.82 8.59
N GLU A 753 6.04 -28.05 8.14
CA GLU A 753 5.44 -29.16 8.88
C GLU A 753 6.13 -29.31 10.25
N PRO A 754 5.38 -29.32 11.37
CA PRO A 754 5.97 -29.48 12.69
C PRO A 754 6.61 -30.88 12.82
N LEU A 755 7.71 -30.96 13.56
CA LEU A 755 8.36 -32.23 13.87
C LEU A 755 7.43 -33.07 14.77
N PRO A 756 7.33 -34.40 14.55
CA PRO A 756 6.60 -35.25 15.45
C PRO A 756 7.23 -35.20 16.86
N SER A 757 6.38 -35.13 17.88
CA SER A 757 6.84 -35.11 19.25
C SER A 757 7.50 -36.46 19.59
N PRO A 758 8.59 -36.52 20.40
CA PRO A 758 9.26 -37.77 20.75
C PRO A 758 8.37 -38.75 21.53
N SER A 759 7.22 -38.31 22.05
CA SER A 759 6.23 -39.15 22.72
C SER A 759 5.40 -40.03 21.76
N ASP A 760 5.32 -39.68 20.48
CA ASP A 760 4.51 -40.43 19.50
C ASP A 760 5.26 -41.61 18.91
N ASP A 761 6.62 -41.59 18.95
CA ASP A 761 7.46 -42.67 18.42
C ASP A 761 7.64 -43.86 19.40
N GLU A 762 7.45 -43.67 20.72
CA GLU A 762 7.57 -44.74 21.71
C GLU A 762 6.43 -45.78 21.66
N MET A 763 5.27 -45.41 21.11
CA MET A 763 4.10 -46.33 21.03
C MET A 763 4.14 -47.23 19.79
N THR A 764 4.94 -46.89 18.77
CA THR A 764 4.98 -47.68 17.51
C THR A 764 6.16 -48.63 17.35
N GLY A 765 7.15 -48.65 18.26
CA GLY A 765 8.24 -49.61 18.32
C GLY A 765 9.10 -49.77 17.04
N ILE A 766 8.91 -48.92 16.07
CA ILE A 766 9.66 -48.88 14.81
C ILE A 766 10.59 -47.68 14.84
N VAL A 767 11.82 -47.92 15.34
CA VAL A 767 12.92 -46.97 15.14
C VAL A 767 13.19 -46.94 13.64
N ALA A 768 12.49 -46.07 12.94
CA ALA A 768 12.84 -45.74 11.56
C ALA A 768 14.21 -45.09 11.58
N PRO A 769 15.18 -45.54 10.75
CA PRO A 769 16.46 -44.85 10.65
C PRO A 769 16.18 -43.39 10.34
N LEU A 770 16.87 -42.46 10.99
CA LEU A 770 16.94 -41.04 10.69
C LEU A 770 17.58 -40.85 9.30
N SER A 771 16.95 -41.37 8.28
CA SER A 771 17.20 -41.06 6.88
C SER A 771 16.63 -39.66 6.67
N ALA A 772 17.50 -38.70 6.55
CA ALA A 772 17.17 -37.31 6.29
C ALA A 772 16.13 -37.22 5.16
N LYS A 773 14.84 -37.07 5.52
CA LYS A 773 13.82 -36.71 4.53
C LYS A 773 14.16 -35.30 4.05
N PRO A 774 14.05 -35.02 2.75
CA PRO A 774 14.21 -33.67 2.27
C PRO A 774 13.21 -32.77 3.00
N LYS A 775 13.74 -31.68 3.56
CA LYS A 775 12.95 -30.72 4.35
C LYS A 775 12.05 -29.94 3.40
N GLU A 776 10.77 -30.08 3.59
CA GLU A 776 9.75 -29.50 2.72
C GLU A 776 9.18 -28.24 3.36
N ALA A 777 9.14 -27.13 2.61
CA ALA A 777 8.47 -25.89 3.00
C ALA A 777 7.36 -25.57 2.00
N ILE A 778 6.24 -25.05 2.49
CA ILE A 778 5.17 -24.55 1.65
C ILE A 778 5.26 -23.02 1.62
N PHE A 779 5.63 -22.47 0.46
CA PHE A 779 5.59 -21.05 0.19
C PHE A 779 4.25 -20.69 -0.44
N TRP A 780 3.68 -19.58 -0.04
CA TRP A 780 2.40 -19.14 -0.58
C TRP A 780 2.34 -17.64 -0.81
N GLY A 781 1.67 -17.25 -1.90
CA GLY A 781 1.28 -15.89 -2.22
C GLY A 781 -0.24 -15.73 -2.13
N SER A 782 -0.79 -14.61 -2.60
CA SER A 782 -2.24 -14.37 -2.54
C SER A 782 -3.05 -15.33 -3.42
N SER A 783 -2.49 -15.80 -4.54
CA SER A 783 -3.20 -16.62 -5.53
C SER A 783 -2.49 -17.91 -5.92
N TRP A 784 -1.39 -18.25 -5.26
CA TRP A 784 -0.60 -19.42 -5.54
C TRP A 784 0.01 -20.03 -4.29
N LEU A 785 0.33 -21.31 -4.37
CA LEU A 785 1.10 -22.05 -3.37
C LEU A 785 2.12 -22.95 -4.04
N CYS A 786 3.25 -23.13 -3.40
CA CYS A 786 4.37 -23.88 -3.92
C CYS A 786 5.03 -24.70 -2.82
N LYS A 787 5.19 -26.00 -3.06
CA LYS A 787 5.98 -26.89 -2.21
C LYS A 787 7.40 -26.91 -2.72
N LEU A 788 8.35 -26.50 -1.89
CA LEU A 788 9.78 -26.47 -2.20
C LEU A 788 10.55 -27.34 -1.22
N GLU A 789 11.42 -28.20 -1.76
CA GLU A 789 12.37 -28.96 -0.97
C GLU A 789 13.60 -28.10 -0.67
N LEU A 790 13.91 -27.93 0.60
CA LEU A 790 15.07 -27.19 1.09
C LEU A 790 16.15 -28.18 1.51
N ASP A 791 17.21 -28.32 0.71
CA ASP A 791 18.32 -29.24 0.98
C ASP A 791 19.49 -28.46 1.62
N TRP A 792 19.63 -28.59 2.93
CA TRP A 792 20.61 -27.83 3.73
C TRP A 792 22.01 -28.43 3.75
N GLU A 793 22.12 -29.73 3.55
CA GLU A 793 23.40 -30.41 3.56
C GLU A 793 24.04 -30.37 2.16
N GLY A 794 24.94 -29.46 1.94
CA GLY A 794 25.68 -29.16 0.71
C GLY A 794 26.36 -30.31 -0.04
N LYS A 795 25.81 -31.50 -0.06
CA LYS A 795 26.24 -32.60 -0.94
C LYS A 795 25.58 -32.51 -2.31
N TYR A 796 25.77 -31.41 -3.00
CA TYR A 796 25.54 -31.37 -4.44
C TYR A 796 26.80 -31.82 -5.14
N THR A 797 26.86 -33.07 -5.55
CA THR A 797 27.78 -33.52 -6.58
C THR A 797 27.38 -32.86 -7.88
N GLY A 798 27.84 -31.63 -8.07
CA GLY A 798 27.70 -30.86 -9.29
C GLY A 798 28.54 -31.47 -10.41
N GLN A 799 28.05 -32.47 -11.05
CA GLN A 799 28.58 -32.82 -12.39
C GLN A 799 28.00 -31.85 -13.42
N SER A 800 28.76 -30.81 -13.71
CA SER A 800 28.64 -30.00 -14.90
C SER A 800 28.65 -30.89 -16.12
N ARG A 801 27.49 -31.27 -16.64
CA ARG A 801 27.40 -31.96 -17.96
C ARG A 801 27.69 -30.94 -19.07
N LYS A 802 28.94 -30.81 -19.47
CA LYS A 802 29.32 -30.36 -20.81
C LYS A 802 28.53 -31.19 -21.81
N ARG A 803 27.71 -30.55 -22.64
CA ARG A 803 27.04 -31.16 -23.80
C ARG A 803 28.09 -31.83 -24.70
N ARG A 804 28.23 -33.15 -24.58
CA ARG A 804 28.94 -33.97 -25.57
C ARG A 804 27.86 -34.56 -26.47
N ARG A 805 27.81 -34.10 -27.72
CA ARG A 805 27.08 -34.76 -28.79
C ARG A 805 27.68 -36.16 -28.91
N GLN A 806 26.94 -37.20 -28.62
CA GLN A 806 27.21 -38.54 -29.06
C GLN A 806 25.90 -39.22 -29.46
N THR A 807 25.83 -39.55 -30.73
CA THR A 807 24.92 -40.48 -31.34
C THR A 807 25.29 -41.88 -30.90
N GLY A 808 24.37 -42.64 -30.30
CA GLY A 808 24.51 -44.07 -30.00
C GLY A 808 23.31 -44.57 -29.17
N PRO A 809 22.89 -45.83 -29.31
CA PRO A 809 21.57 -46.28 -28.91
C PRO A 809 21.38 -46.46 -27.41
N VAL A 810 20.13 -46.28 -27.02
CA VAL A 810 19.53 -46.21 -25.70
C VAL A 810 19.79 -47.45 -24.84
N ALA A 811 20.45 -47.28 -23.71
CA ALA A 811 20.31 -48.16 -22.55
C ALA A 811 19.31 -47.53 -21.58
N VAL A 812 18.24 -48.24 -21.27
CA VAL A 812 17.23 -47.93 -20.25
C VAL A 812 17.90 -48.04 -18.90
N GLY A 813 18.07 -46.92 -18.23
CA GLY A 813 18.62 -46.89 -16.88
C GLY A 813 18.71 -45.47 -16.32
N GLU A 814 17.89 -45.20 -15.34
CA GLU A 814 17.94 -44.09 -14.40
C GLU A 814 17.66 -42.70 -14.99
N MET A 815 16.37 -42.38 -15.10
CA MET A 815 15.91 -41.01 -15.08
C MET A 815 16.38 -40.35 -13.77
N ALA A 816 17.39 -39.49 -13.90
CA ALA A 816 17.62 -38.49 -12.85
C ALA A 816 16.30 -37.75 -12.61
N SER A 817 15.73 -37.96 -11.44
CA SER A 817 14.52 -37.29 -10.97
C SER A 817 14.67 -35.76 -11.17
N GLU A 818 14.09 -35.23 -12.23
CA GLU A 818 13.78 -33.80 -12.27
C GLU A 818 12.89 -33.53 -11.06
N ARG A 819 13.42 -32.77 -10.09
CA ARG A 819 12.69 -32.35 -8.90
C ARG A 819 11.42 -31.67 -9.38
N LYS A 820 10.29 -32.33 -9.25
CA LYS A 820 9.00 -31.82 -9.69
C LYS A 820 8.57 -30.74 -8.73
N LEU A 821 8.88 -29.49 -9.11
CA LEU A 821 8.23 -28.35 -8.46
C LEU A 821 6.71 -28.51 -8.57
N ARG A 822 6.03 -28.57 -7.46
CA ARG A 822 4.57 -28.55 -7.42
C ARG A 822 4.11 -27.13 -7.06
N MET A 823 3.74 -26.36 -8.07
CA MET A 823 3.17 -25.04 -7.91
C MET A 823 1.73 -25.06 -8.40
N VAL A 824 0.82 -24.62 -7.53
CA VAL A 824 -0.59 -24.41 -7.85
C VAL A 824 -0.77 -22.91 -8.06
N THR A 825 -1.09 -22.51 -9.29
CA THR A 825 -1.34 -21.10 -9.67
C THR A 825 -2.83 -20.88 -9.86
N ASN A 826 -3.25 -19.61 -9.84
CA ASN A 826 -4.64 -19.19 -9.98
C ASN A 826 -5.56 -19.81 -8.90
N TYR A 827 -5.03 -19.97 -7.72
CA TYR A 827 -5.79 -20.39 -6.57
C TYR A 827 -6.75 -19.27 -6.10
N ARG A 828 -7.73 -19.61 -5.29
CA ARG A 828 -8.58 -18.60 -4.63
C ARG A 828 -7.71 -17.73 -3.71
N PRO A 829 -8.06 -16.45 -3.46
CA PRO A 829 -7.26 -15.62 -2.57
C PRO A 829 -7.03 -16.29 -1.22
N ILE A 830 -5.76 -16.50 -0.90
CA ILE A 830 -5.27 -17.09 0.34
C ILE A 830 -5.02 -15.95 1.34
N LEU A 831 -5.57 -16.04 2.54
CA LEU A 831 -5.36 -15.07 3.62
C LEU A 831 -4.32 -15.55 4.63
N ALA A 832 -4.33 -16.82 4.94
CA ALA A 832 -3.33 -17.46 5.81
C ALA A 832 -3.20 -18.95 5.46
N LEU A 833 -2.00 -19.49 5.68
CA LEU A 833 -1.71 -20.92 5.56
C LEU A 833 -0.68 -21.29 6.64
N ASP A 834 -1.01 -22.30 7.43
CA ASP A 834 -0.10 -22.87 8.44
C ASP A 834 -0.45 -24.33 8.74
N PHE A 835 0.46 -25.03 9.41
CA PHE A 835 0.22 -26.38 9.91
C PHE A 835 -0.36 -26.35 11.32
N LEU A 836 -1.38 -27.17 11.58
CA LEU A 836 -1.92 -27.42 12.93
C LEU A 836 -1.21 -28.56 13.63
N GLY A 837 -0.69 -29.51 12.87
CA GLY A 837 -0.01 -30.70 13.36
C GLY A 837 0.69 -31.44 12.22
N PRO A 838 1.38 -32.57 12.53
CA PRO A 838 2.00 -33.37 11.48
C PRO A 838 0.97 -33.91 10.49
N GLY A 839 1.10 -33.53 9.21
CA GLY A 839 0.17 -33.93 8.16
C GLY A 839 -1.16 -33.18 8.13
N GLU A 840 -1.38 -32.15 8.98
CA GLU A 840 -2.59 -31.32 8.99
C GLU A 840 -2.28 -29.88 8.65
N LEU A 841 -2.90 -29.37 7.59
CA LEU A 841 -2.73 -28.01 7.08
C LEU A 841 -4.01 -27.21 7.20
N VAL A 842 -3.93 -26.01 7.75
CA VAL A 842 -5.00 -25.00 7.72
C VAL A 842 -4.75 -24.05 6.56
N LEU A 843 -5.76 -23.85 5.74
CA LEU A 843 -5.78 -22.91 4.64
C LEU A 843 -6.98 -21.98 4.78
N VAL A 844 -6.74 -20.71 5.13
CA VAL A 844 -7.78 -19.69 5.23
C VAL A 844 -7.94 -19.03 3.88
N GLU A 845 -9.12 -19.23 3.26
CA GLU A 845 -9.47 -18.67 1.95
C GLU A 845 -10.41 -17.46 2.14
N ARG A 846 -10.28 -16.46 1.27
CA ARG A 846 -11.23 -15.35 1.26
C ARG A 846 -12.60 -15.83 0.77
N PRO A 847 -13.67 -15.63 1.54
CA PRO A 847 -15.03 -15.95 1.12
C PRO A 847 -15.58 -14.87 0.15
N LEU A 848 -15.13 -14.89 -1.10
CA LEU A 848 -15.49 -13.89 -2.11
C LEU A 848 -17.00 -13.75 -2.29
N VAL A 849 -17.73 -14.85 -2.24
CA VAL A 849 -19.20 -14.85 -2.41
C VAL A 849 -19.84 -14.10 -1.25
N ASP A 850 -19.42 -14.36 -0.03
CA ASP A 850 -20.00 -13.73 1.18
C ASP A 850 -19.66 -12.24 1.26
N VAL A 851 -18.43 -11.88 0.87
CA VAL A 851 -17.99 -10.48 0.81
C VAL A 851 -18.78 -9.71 -0.26
N LEU A 852 -18.96 -10.29 -1.45
CA LEU A 852 -19.70 -9.66 -2.53
C LEU A 852 -21.21 -9.60 -2.26
N SER A 853 -21.75 -10.53 -1.50
CA SER A 853 -23.19 -10.55 -1.12
C SER A 853 -23.56 -9.41 -0.16
N LYS A 854 -22.60 -8.90 0.62
CA LYS A 854 -22.79 -7.74 1.52
C LYS A 854 -22.76 -6.41 0.78
N LEU A 855 -22.27 -6.37 -0.45
CA LEU A 855 -22.24 -5.16 -1.27
C LEU A 855 -23.61 -4.90 -1.92
N PRO A 856 -23.94 -3.63 -2.23
CA PRO A 856 -25.11 -3.33 -3.04
C PRO A 856 -24.99 -4.08 -4.38
N PRO A 857 -26.12 -4.46 -5.01
CA PRO A 857 -26.07 -5.18 -6.27
C PRO A 857 -25.28 -4.36 -7.30
N ALA A 858 -24.37 -5.02 -8.01
CA ALA A 858 -23.60 -4.41 -9.07
C ALA A 858 -24.51 -3.83 -10.15
N PHE A 859 -24.21 -2.62 -10.62
CA PHE A 859 -25.00 -2.00 -11.70
C PHE A 859 -25.02 -2.90 -12.95
N PHE A 860 -26.21 -3.17 -13.45
CA PHE A 860 -26.44 -3.95 -14.64
C PHE A 860 -27.42 -3.20 -15.57
N LYS A 861 -26.93 -2.84 -16.76
CA LYS A 861 -27.82 -2.31 -17.81
C LYS A 861 -28.27 -3.48 -18.67
N PRO A 862 -29.58 -3.82 -18.71
CA PRO A 862 -30.05 -4.90 -19.55
C PRO A 862 -29.75 -4.62 -21.02
N LYS A 863 -29.15 -5.58 -21.73
CA LYS A 863 -28.77 -5.44 -23.15
C LYS A 863 -29.93 -5.39 -24.12
N TYR A 864 -31.12 -5.85 -23.68
CA TYR A 864 -32.31 -5.88 -24.47
C TYR A 864 -33.53 -5.38 -23.65
N GLY A 865 -34.20 -4.36 -24.17
CA GLY A 865 -35.44 -3.77 -23.79
C GLY A 865 -36.34 -4.53 -22.81
N GLN A 866 -36.06 -4.45 -21.52
CA GLN A 866 -37.09 -4.51 -20.50
C GLN A 866 -37.29 -3.07 -20.04
N THR A 867 -38.44 -2.54 -20.47
CA THR A 867 -39.02 -1.28 -20.00
C THR A 867 -39.23 -1.33 -18.48
#